data_f98169b780baafa45988ed3a9fba02cf
#
_entry.id   f98169b780baafa45988ed3a9fba02cf
#
_cell.length_a   1.000
_cell.length_b   1.000
_cell.length_c   1.000
_cell.angle_alpha   90.00
_cell.angle_beta   90.00
_cell.angle_gamma   90.00
#
_symmetry.space_group_name_H-M   'P 1'
#
loop_
_entity.id
_entity.type
_entity.pdbx_description
1 polymer ?
#
loop_
_entity_poly.entity_id
_entity_poly.type
_entity_poly.pdbx_seq_one_letter_code
_entity_poly.pdbx_strand_id
1 'polypeptide(L)'
;MTTPIETGRIDSARQFVRKVIRNSRDKNKWRKVVKVRLWMPVALQVLLIIGVVWYTNSRFPGFVNGSNIANILLLAVPLAIVVIGQTNALLVGYLDLSVGAMVSLGVVIASFWIPVGASTTQTLTGVAAIFGCGLALGLVNAALVRGVKIPSIIATLATLSILDGISLTLRPTPGGSIDPEFTSSLRGGIGPVPMAFILVLVGAGALDFWLHASGSGLQVRSVGFDERSARRSGVRTTWVRVRALVLSALFAALASYFVMARSGVGNAQIGSSYALNSITAAVLGGAALSGGRATFTGGVVASVLLAVIITVLPFLGLGPEFGLVIIGVLVLVGIILFQVGDLKELVKRNYRRARRVVLGSRPPAATALPSPYPAGTNFSVVENGRKIIRGGIILSLDPNVGDLSVGDVLIEGDKIVAVSPSLNGVEAEQIDASGMIVMPGFVDSHRHIWEGILRNIGTDVPLEGRISYISFVLRTLAPAYRPEDAYAGNVVSAVGAIDAGVTTLLDWSHIQASPAHTDAVIQALKDSGLRAVFAYGFPWWGKWEERQPSWFVRAATEHFSSNDQLLTLALAAPGPEFVDFEVARDHWKLARETGARITAHVGVGSYGQDRKVQEMGEAGLLGPDTTYIHCTTLNDTEIQMIVDTGGTVSLASPVEMMMGHGMPPIQKFLDRGLRPSLSIDVETNVPSDMFNQMRSVLALQRAMASAVEKSPVSAREVLGWATVEGARANGLESKVGSLTPGKKADVIMLRTDLMNVIPLNDPVMAVVAGMDTSNVDTVMIGGRMMKRHGELLHVDWPAVRRMVLESRDYVVEKSGFKLPKI
;
A
#
# COMPACT_ATOMS: atom_id res chain seq x y z
N MET A 1 -22.97 -38.78 36.59
CA MET A 1 -23.92 -37.83 35.97
C MET A 1 -23.11 -36.85 35.16
N THR A 2 -22.97 -37.10 33.86
CA THR A 2 -22.24 -36.30 32.89
C THR A 2 -23.21 -35.20 32.36
N THR A 3 -22.76 -33.97 32.42
CA THR A 3 -23.58 -32.76 32.06
C THR A 3 -23.83 -32.63 30.55
N PRO A 4 -25.00 -32.04 30.12
CA PRO A 4 -25.40 -32.00 28.71
C PRO A 4 -24.65 -31.00 27.81
N ILE A 5 -23.54 -30.43 28.25
CA ILE A 5 -22.84 -29.34 27.53
C ILE A 5 -21.82 -29.85 26.48
N GLU A 6 -21.38 -31.11 26.55
CA GLU A 6 -20.37 -31.65 25.62
C GLU A 6 -20.94 -32.19 24.30
N THR A 7 -22.21 -32.55 24.24
CA THR A 7 -22.82 -33.10 23.02
C THR A 7 -23.10 -32.07 21.94
N GLY A 8 -23.39 -30.81 22.30
CA GLY A 8 -23.67 -29.74 21.34
C GLY A 8 -22.46 -29.25 20.55
N ARG A 9 -21.23 -29.35 21.14
CA ARG A 9 -19.97 -28.94 20.45
C ARG A 9 -19.50 -29.99 19.44
N ILE A 10 -19.77 -31.23 19.67
CA ILE A 10 -19.39 -32.34 18.75
C ILE A 10 -20.30 -32.37 17.54
N ASP A 11 -21.57 -32.02 17.68
CA ASP A 11 -22.51 -32.00 16.55
C ASP A 11 -22.32 -30.77 15.66
N SER A 12 -21.94 -29.59 16.20
CA SER A 12 -21.58 -28.42 15.41
C SER A 12 -20.27 -28.64 14.63
N ALA A 13 -19.28 -29.31 15.24
CA ALA A 13 -18.04 -29.69 14.54
C ALA A 13 -18.30 -30.74 13.44
N ARG A 14 -19.19 -31.71 13.67
CA ARG A 14 -19.62 -32.70 12.65
C ARG A 14 -20.43 -32.05 11.50
N GLN A 15 -21.26 -31.07 11.79
CA GLN A 15 -21.96 -30.29 10.75
C GLN A 15 -21.02 -29.42 9.93
N PHE A 16 -20.03 -28.78 10.58
CA PHE A 16 -19.00 -28.00 9.89
C PHE A 16 -18.14 -28.90 8.98
N VAL A 17 -17.69 -30.07 9.47
CA VAL A 17 -16.93 -31.05 8.69
C VAL A 17 -17.77 -31.61 7.52
N ARG A 18 -19.06 -31.90 7.73
CA ARG A 18 -19.98 -32.32 6.64
C ARG A 18 -20.21 -31.20 5.63
N LYS A 19 -20.25 -29.90 6.03
CA LYS A 19 -20.36 -28.74 5.14
C LYS A 19 -19.08 -28.54 4.33
N VAL A 20 -17.90 -28.75 4.94
CA VAL A 20 -16.60 -28.72 4.27
C VAL A 20 -16.43 -29.88 3.28
N ILE A 21 -16.90 -31.10 3.63
CA ILE A 21 -16.86 -32.26 2.75
C ILE A 21 -17.88 -32.14 1.60
N ARG A 22 -19.06 -31.54 1.82
CA ARG A 22 -20.07 -31.29 0.79
C ARG A 22 -19.62 -30.24 -0.24
N ASN A 23 -18.80 -29.29 0.17
CA ASN A 23 -18.11 -28.34 -0.74
C ASN A 23 -16.96 -28.99 -1.55
N SER A 24 -16.60 -30.24 -1.28
CA SER A 24 -15.55 -30.94 -2.04
C SER A 24 -16.00 -31.36 -3.45
N ARG A 25 -17.32 -31.35 -3.77
CA ARG A 25 -17.81 -31.51 -5.15
C ARG A 25 -17.44 -30.32 -6.06
N ASP A 26 -17.17 -29.15 -5.49
CA ASP A 26 -16.64 -28.01 -6.24
C ASP A 26 -15.14 -28.13 -6.57
N LYS A 27 -14.38 -28.97 -5.88
CA LYS A 27 -12.95 -29.19 -6.18
C LYS A 27 -12.69 -29.67 -7.61
N ASN A 28 -13.61 -30.43 -8.20
CA ASN A 28 -13.49 -30.89 -9.59
C ASN A 28 -13.77 -29.76 -10.60
N LYS A 29 -14.64 -28.82 -10.27
CA LYS A 29 -14.93 -27.64 -11.11
C LYS A 29 -13.76 -26.66 -11.07
N TRP A 30 -13.20 -26.41 -9.89
CA TRP A 30 -11.98 -25.61 -9.70
C TRP A 30 -10.76 -26.25 -10.36
N ARG A 31 -10.54 -27.57 -10.23
CA ARG A 31 -9.46 -28.28 -10.90
C ARG A 31 -9.58 -28.21 -12.43
N LYS A 32 -10.77 -28.28 -13.01
CA LYS A 32 -10.99 -28.09 -14.45
C LYS A 32 -10.71 -26.64 -14.88
N VAL A 33 -11.18 -25.64 -14.13
CA VAL A 33 -10.95 -24.21 -14.44
C VAL A 33 -9.46 -23.88 -14.34
N VAL A 34 -8.73 -24.36 -13.33
CA VAL A 34 -7.29 -24.14 -13.17
C VAL A 34 -6.51 -24.83 -14.29
N LYS A 35 -6.86 -26.06 -14.69
CA LYS A 35 -6.22 -26.76 -15.82
C LYS A 35 -6.43 -26.02 -17.15
N VAL A 36 -7.65 -25.57 -17.45
CA VAL A 36 -7.93 -24.81 -18.68
C VAL A 36 -7.15 -23.50 -18.71
N ARG A 37 -7.07 -22.79 -17.59
CA ARG A 37 -6.35 -21.51 -17.49
C ARG A 37 -4.83 -21.66 -17.63
N LEU A 38 -4.27 -22.82 -17.25
CA LEU A 38 -2.83 -23.11 -17.35
C LEU A 38 -2.39 -23.39 -18.79
N TRP A 39 -3.24 -24.07 -19.58
CA TRP A 39 -2.90 -24.50 -20.96
C TRP A 39 -3.45 -23.57 -22.04
N MET A 40 -4.27 -22.57 -21.69
CA MET A 40 -4.80 -21.59 -22.65
C MET A 40 -3.70 -20.79 -23.38
N PRO A 41 -2.61 -20.34 -22.70
CA PRO A 41 -1.50 -19.66 -23.38
C PRO A 41 -0.85 -20.55 -24.45
N VAL A 42 -0.61 -21.82 -24.12
CA VAL A 42 -0.01 -22.79 -25.04
C VAL A 42 -0.91 -23.03 -26.26
N ALA A 43 -2.22 -23.23 -26.05
CA ALA A 43 -3.17 -23.45 -27.13
C ALA A 43 -3.25 -22.23 -28.08
N LEU A 44 -3.25 -21.02 -27.54
CA LEU A 44 -3.27 -19.78 -28.32
C LEU A 44 -1.99 -19.63 -29.16
N GLN A 45 -0.82 -19.92 -28.61
CA GLN A 45 0.45 -19.89 -29.32
C GLN A 45 0.50 -20.91 -30.46
N VAL A 46 0.05 -22.14 -30.20
CA VAL A 46 -0.02 -23.17 -31.23
C VAL A 46 -0.92 -22.75 -32.39
N LEU A 47 -2.11 -22.18 -32.08
CA LEU A 47 -3.00 -21.66 -33.11
C LEU A 47 -2.35 -20.52 -33.90
N LEU A 48 -1.60 -19.63 -33.23
CA LEU A 48 -0.89 -18.53 -33.88
C LEU A 48 0.24 -19.04 -34.77
N ILE A 49 1.03 -20.05 -34.33
CA ILE A 49 2.06 -20.70 -35.12
C ILE A 49 1.42 -21.30 -36.38
N ILE A 50 0.36 -22.09 -36.25
CA ILE A 50 -0.35 -22.71 -37.36
C ILE A 50 -0.83 -21.63 -38.35
N GLY A 51 -1.47 -20.55 -37.84
CA GLY A 51 -1.95 -19.45 -38.67
C GLY A 51 -0.86 -18.74 -39.46
N VAL A 52 0.26 -18.40 -38.81
CA VAL A 52 1.40 -17.73 -39.45
C VAL A 52 2.06 -18.67 -40.50
N VAL A 53 2.29 -19.92 -40.15
CA VAL A 53 2.89 -20.91 -41.04
C VAL A 53 1.98 -21.18 -42.28
N TRP A 54 0.66 -21.33 -42.04
CA TRP A 54 -0.33 -21.51 -43.11
C TRP A 54 -0.36 -20.30 -44.05
N TYR A 55 -0.44 -19.07 -43.50
CA TYR A 55 -0.42 -17.83 -44.27
C TYR A 55 0.85 -17.72 -45.13
N THR A 56 2.01 -17.96 -44.51
CA THR A 56 3.29 -17.87 -45.25
C THR A 56 3.39 -18.92 -46.34
N ASN A 57 2.98 -20.17 -46.07
CA ASN A 57 3.05 -21.23 -47.08
C ASN A 57 2.03 -21.03 -48.21
N SER A 58 0.90 -20.35 -47.97
CA SER A 58 -0.06 -20.00 -49.01
C SER A 58 0.46 -18.94 -50.00
N ARG A 59 1.34 -18.06 -49.50
CA ARG A 59 2.00 -17.02 -50.32
C ARG A 59 3.32 -17.49 -50.98
N PHE A 60 4.03 -18.36 -50.28
CA PHE A 60 5.32 -18.91 -50.70
C PHE A 60 5.27 -20.45 -50.63
N PRO A 61 4.76 -21.10 -51.71
CA PRO A 61 4.67 -22.57 -51.72
C PRO A 61 6.04 -23.20 -51.53
N GLY A 62 6.12 -24.15 -50.60
CA GLY A 62 7.40 -24.77 -50.22
C GLY A 62 8.01 -24.19 -48.93
N PHE A 63 7.41 -23.19 -48.30
CA PHE A 63 7.87 -22.77 -46.98
C PHE A 63 7.82 -23.91 -45.97
N VAL A 64 6.76 -24.74 -46.01
CA VAL A 64 6.66 -25.96 -45.24
C VAL A 64 7.35 -27.11 -45.92
N ASN A 65 8.67 -27.26 -45.68
CA ASN A 65 9.47 -28.40 -46.10
C ASN A 65 10.30 -28.90 -44.90
N GLY A 66 10.84 -30.14 -45.05
CA GLY A 66 11.58 -30.78 -43.95
C GLY A 66 12.80 -29.98 -43.47
N SER A 67 13.53 -29.36 -44.41
CA SER A 67 14.72 -28.57 -44.07
C SER A 67 14.36 -27.26 -43.32
N ASN A 68 13.32 -26.58 -43.76
CA ASN A 68 12.91 -25.34 -43.11
C ASN A 68 12.30 -25.59 -41.69
N ILE A 69 11.54 -26.70 -41.55
CA ILE A 69 11.03 -27.12 -40.22
C ILE A 69 12.22 -27.41 -39.29
N ALA A 70 13.22 -28.17 -39.75
CA ALA A 70 14.43 -28.46 -38.98
C ALA A 70 15.17 -27.17 -38.57
N ASN A 71 15.33 -26.22 -39.51
CA ASN A 71 15.96 -24.92 -39.24
C ASN A 71 15.21 -24.11 -38.19
N ILE A 72 13.89 -24.00 -38.27
CA ILE A 72 13.05 -23.29 -37.29
C ILE A 72 13.20 -23.91 -35.91
N LEU A 73 13.12 -25.24 -35.81
CA LEU A 73 13.25 -25.94 -34.54
C LEU A 73 14.67 -25.83 -33.96
N LEU A 74 15.72 -25.93 -34.79
CA LEU A 74 17.10 -25.69 -34.34
C LEU A 74 17.35 -24.27 -33.90
N LEU A 75 16.70 -23.27 -34.52
CA LEU A 75 16.75 -21.88 -34.10
C LEU A 75 16.06 -21.67 -32.74
N ALA A 76 14.98 -22.40 -32.46
CA ALA A 76 14.24 -22.32 -31.22
C ALA A 76 14.97 -22.98 -30.02
N VAL A 77 15.80 -24.03 -30.24
CA VAL A 77 16.43 -24.81 -29.16
C VAL A 77 17.23 -23.98 -28.17
N PRO A 78 18.20 -23.11 -28.58
CA PRO A 78 18.95 -22.33 -27.60
C PRO A 78 18.07 -21.41 -26.77
N LEU A 79 17.11 -20.74 -27.41
CA LEU A 79 16.17 -19.87 -26.72
C LEU A 79 15.30 -20.66 -25.73
N ALA A 80 14.79 -21.83 -26.15
CA ALA A 80 13.97 -22.69 -25.30
C ALA A 80 14.72 -23.15 -24.02
N ILE A 81 16.03 -23.46 -24.15
CA ILE A 81 16.89 -23.83 -23.01
C ILE A 81 17.05 -22.62 -22.07
N VAL A 82 17.35 -21.41 -22.58
CA VAL A 82 17.46 -20.20 -21.77
C VAL A 82 16.11 -19.90 -21.08
N VAL A 83 14.99 -20.08 -21.78
CA VAL A 83 13.63 -19.87 -21.24
C VAL A 83 13.33 -20.81 -20.07
N ILE A 84 13.77 -22.07 -20.14
CA ILE A 84 13.65 -23.00 -18.99
C ILE A 84 14.43 -22.44 -17.79
N GLY A 85 15.63 -21.93 -17.99
CA GLY A 85 16.43 -21.27 -16.97
C GLY A 85 15.73 -20.03 -16.41
N GLN A 86 15.32 -19.12 -17.28
CA GLN A 86 14.61 -17.88 -16.93
C GLN A 86 13.30 -18.14 -16.18
N THR A 87 12.56 -19.18 -16.56
CA THR A 87 11.32 -19.59 -15.90
C THR A 87 11.57 -20.01 -14.44
N ASN A 88 12.71 -20.65 -14.12
CA ASN A 88 13.08 -20.94 -12.73
C ASN A 88 13.28 -19.67 -11.90
N ALA A 89 13.93 -18.64 -12.46
CA ALA A 89 14.11 -17.35 -11.80
C ALA A 89 12.75 -16.62 -11.63
N LEU A 90 11.94 -16.58 -12.68
CA LEU A 90 10.60 -15.97 -12.65
C LEU A 90 9.68 -16.64 -11.63
N LEU A 91 9.70 -17.96 -11.50
CA LEU A 91 8.89 -18.70 -10.54
C LEU A 91 9.09 -18.23 -9.09
N VAL A 92 10.27 -17.75 -8.73
CA VAL A 92 10.58 -17.23 -7.39
C VAL A 92 10.52 -15.70 -7.31
N GLY A 93 10.02 -15.05 -8.37
CA GLY A 93 9.86 -13.61 -8.45
C GLY A 93 11.15 -12.85 -8.79
N TYR A 94 12.12 -13.49 -9.46
CA TYR A 94 13.37 -12.88 -9.89
C TYR A 94 13.45 -12.78 -11.42
N LEU A 95 14.11 -11.72 -11.90
CA LEU A 95 14.50 -11.55 -13.29
C LEU A 95 16.01 -11.73 -13.39
N ASP A 96 16.46 -12.55 -14.35
CA ASP A 96 17.89 -12.77 -14.61
C ASP A 96 18.25 -12.25 -16.00
N LEU A 97 18.84 -11.06 -16.03
CA LEU A 97 19.28 -10.41 -17.27
C LEU A 97 20.65 -10.91 -17.74
N SER A 98 21.42 -11.57 -16.87
CA SER A 98 22.78 -12.03 -17.16
C SER A 98 22.84 -13.25 -18.07
N VAL A 99 21.70 -13.91 -18.33
CA VAL A 99 21.64 -15.16 -19.16
C VAL A 99 22.17 -14.97 -20.56
N GLY A 100 21.93 -13.81 -21.20
CA GLY A 100 22.43 -13.52 -22.55
C GLY A 100 23.95 -13.38 -22.60
N ALA A 101 24.53 -12.65 -21.66
CA ALA A 101 25.98 -12.49 -21.53
C ALA A 101 26.68 -13.82 -21.20
N MET A 102 26.03 -14.71 -20.40
CA MET A 102 26.55 -16.06 -20.14
C MET A 102 26.58 -16.90 -21.40
N VAL A 103 25.55 -16.81 -22.26
CA VAL A 103 25.56 -17.48 -23.58
C VAL A 103 26.72 -16.99 -24.43
N SER A 104 26.94 -15.66 -24.52
CA SER A 104 28.08 -15.07 -25.26
C SER A 104 29.42 -15.56 -24.72
N LEU A 105 29.62 -15.49 -23.41
CA LEU A 105 30.85 -15.93 -22.76
C LEU A 105 31.13 -17.43 -23.03
N GLY A 106 30.11 -18.28 -22.99
CA GLY A 106 30.22 -19.69 -23.27
C GLY A 106 30.72 -19.96 -24.71
N VAL A 107 30.22 -19.22 -25.70
CA VAL A 107 30.65 -19.28 -27.09
C VAL A 107 32.08 -18.76 -27.26
N VAL A 108 32.45 -17.69 -26.56
CA VAL A 108 33.81 -17.15 -26.53
C VAL A 108 34.80 -18.16 -25.95
N ILE A 109 34.49 -18.76 -24.80
CA ILE A 109 35.31 -19.81 -24.17
C ILE A 109 35.51 -20.99 -25.13
N ALA A 110 34.43 -21.45 -25.77
CA ALA A 110 34.51 -22.57 -26.75
C ALA A 110 35.48 -22.28 -27.90
N SER A 111 35.52 -21.02 -28.39
CA SER A 111 36.42 -20.63 -29.50
C SER A 111 37.91 -20.67 -29.12
N PHE A 112 38.26 -20.80 -27.84
CA PHE A 112 39.62 -20.99 -27.35
C PHE A 112 39.94 -22.46 -27.01
N TRP A 113 38.96 -23.19 -26.47
CA TRP A 113 39.14 -24.50 -25.88
C TRP A 113 38.65 -25.64 -26.76
N ILE A 114 37.82 -25.37 -27.77
CA ILE A 114 37.28 -26.37 -28.72
C ILE A 114 37.55 -25.95 -30.16
N PRO A 115 38.79 -25.56 -30.51
CA PRO A 115 39.13 -25.28 -31.89
C PRO A 115 39.19 -26.58 -32.74
N VAL A 116 39.22 -26.43 -34.05
CA VAL A 116 39.41 -27.58 -35.00
C VAL A 116 40.63 -28.38 -34.60
N GLY A 117 40.51 -29.70 -34.44
CA GLY A 117 41.54 -30.57 -33.97
C GLY A 117 41.84 -30.55 -32.47
N ALA A 118 40.96 -29.99 -31.67
CA ALA A 118 41.08 -30.04 -30.18
C ALA A 118 41.09 -31.49 -29.67
N SER A 119 42.02 -31.78 -28.74
CA SER A 119 42.01 -33.08 -28.06
C SER A 119 40.75 -33.25 -27.17
N THR A 120 40.37 -34.47 -26.90
CA THR A 120 39.26 -34.80 -26.01
C THR A 120 39.43 -34.10 -24.65
N THR A 121 40.65 -34.03 -24.11
CA THR A 121 40.95 -33.37 -22.87
C THR A 121 40.70 -31.87 -22.95
N GLN A 122 41.13 -31.20 -24.03
CA GLN A 122 40.84 -29.77 -24.23
C GLN A 122 39.34 -29.50 -24.34
N THR A 123 38.62 -30.31 -25.10
CA THR A 123 37.17 -30.21 -25.25
C THR A 123 36.46 -30.35 -23.90
N LEU A 124 36.80 -31.38 -23.11
CA LEU A 124 36.22 -31.61 -21.77
C LEU A 124 36.54 -30.44 -20.80
N THR A 125 37.78 -29.91 -20.88
CA THR A 125 38.16 -28.75 -20.08
C THR A 125 37.38 -27.49 -20.47
N GLY A 126 37.19 -27.25 -21.77
CA GLY A 126 36.37 -26.15 -22.28
C GLY A 126 34.92 -26.27 -21.82
N VAL A 127 34.33 -27.45 -21.88
CA VAL A 127 33.02 -27.79 -21.39
C VAL A 127 32.92 -27.50 -19.89
N ALA A 128 33.86 -28.00 -19.10
CA ALA A 128 33.91 -27.77 -17.66
C ALA A 128 34.06 -26.30 -17.32
N ALA A 129 34.84 -25.52 -18.07
CA ALA A 129 35.02 -24.10 -17.91
C ALA A 129 33.69 -23.33 -18.15
N ILE A 130 32.95 -23.66 -19.20
CA ILE A 130 31.64 -23.04 -19.51
C ILE A 130 30.64 -23.27 -18.36
N PHE A 131 30.49 -24.50 -17.89
CA PHE A 131 29.59 -24.79 -16.75
C PHE A 131 30.11 -24.24 -15.44
N GLY A 132 31.45 -24.19 -15.25
CA GLY A 132 32.09 -23.56 -14.10
C GLY A 132 31.76 -22.05 -14.02
N CYS A 133 31.84 -21.34 -15.15
CA CYS A 133 31.44 -19.94 -15.26
C CYS A 133 29.95 -19.75 -15.01
N GLY A 134 29.08 -20.62 -15.53
CA GLY A 134 27.64 -20.60 -15.27
C GLY A 134 27.31 -20.79 -13.79
N LEU A 135 27.97 -21.77 -13.12
CA LEU A 135 27.82 -21.99 -11.68
C LEU A 135 28.29 -20.78 -10.87
N ALA A 136 29.46 -20.23 -11.20
CA ALA A 136 30.00 -19.05 -10.53
C ALA A 136 29.07 -17.85 -10.68
N LEU A 137 28.58 -17.58 -11.88
CA LEU A 137 27.62 -16.51 -12.15
C LEU A 137 26.35 -16.67 -11.32
N GLY A 138 25.77 -17.88 -11.31
CA GLY A 138 24.55 -18.15 -10.52
C GLY A 138 24.75 -17.95 -9.02
N LEU A 139 25.92 -18.36 -8.47
CA LEU A 139 26.29 -18.14 -7.07
C LEU A 139 26.54 -16.67 -6.76
N VAL A 140 27.23 -15.93 -7.65
CA VAL A 140 27.46 -14.47 -7.50
C VAL A 140 26.13 -13.73 -7.52
N ASN A 141 25.24 -13.98 -8.48
CA ASN A 141 23.91 -13.39 -8.52
C ASN A 141 23.11 -13.71 -7.25
N ALA A 142 23.16 -14.95 -6.78
CA ALA A 142 22.50 -15.34 -5.54
C ALA A 142 23.10 -14.64 -4.31
N ALA A 143 24.43 -14.46 -4.24
CA ALA A 143 25.08 -13.73 -3.16
C ALA A 143 24.69 -12.24 -3.17
N LEU A 144 24.68 -11.60 -4.33
CA LEU A 144 24.27 -10.19 -4.46
C LEU A 144 22.80 -10.00 -4.05
N VAL A 145 21.91 -10.88 -4.53
CA VAL A 145 20.46 -10.73 -4.29
C VAL A 145 20.08 -11.13 -2.85
N ARG A 146 20.67 -12.19 -2.30
CA ARG A 146 20.29 -12.73 -0.97
C ARG A 146 21.21 -12.32 0.16
N GLY A 147 22.49 -12.15 -0.11
CA GLY A 147 23.50 -11.71 0.88
C GLY A 147 23.50 -10.20 1.01
N VAL A 148 23.74 -9.49 -0.08
CA VAL A 148 23.81 -8.02 -0.11
C VAL A 148 22.40 -7.37 -0.20
N LYS A 149 21.36 -8.14 -0.57
CA LYS A 149 19.95 -7.70 -0.70
C LYS A 149 19.70 -6.69 -1.84
N ILE A 150 20.50 -6.75 -2.89
CA ILE A 150 20.30 -5.95 -4.10
C ILE A 150 19.11 -6.53 -4.89
N PRO A 151 18.19 -5.70 -5.45
CA PRO A 151 17.13 -6.16 -6.35
C PRO A 151 17.72 -7.01 -7.52
N SER A 152 17.03 -8.13 -7.86
CA SER A 152 17.57 -9.10 -8.85
C SER A 152 17.89 -8.45 -10.20
N ILE A 153 17.05 -7.54 -10.68
CA ILE A 153 17.27 -6.81 -11.94
C ILE A 153 18.59 -6.04 -11.92
N ILE A 154 18.88 -5.31 -10.83
CA ILE A 154 20.10 -4.51 -10.69
C ILE A 154 21.33 -5.43 -10.59
N ALA A 155 21.25 -6.48 -9.78
CA ALA A 155 22.34 -7.43 -9.59
C ALA A 155 22.69 -8.14 -10.91
N THR A 156 21.67 -8.64 -11.64
CA THR A 156 21.89 -9.38 -12.91
C THR A 156 22.24 -8.46 -14.09
N LEU A 157 21.83 -7.17 -14.04
CA LEU A 157 22.28 -6.16 -15.00
C LEU A 157 23.77 -5.84 -14.80
N ALA A 158 24.22 -5.71 -13.55
CA ALA A 158 25.65 -5.49 -13.27
C ALA A 158 26.50 -6.67 -13.72
N THR A 159 26.08 -7.90 -13.41
CA THR A 159 26.82 -9.11 -13.85
C THR A 159 26.74 -9.31 -15.36
N LEU A 160 25.65 -8.93 -16.05
CA LEU A 160 25.56 -8.87 -17.49
C LEU A 160 26.68 -7.98 -18.05
N SER A 161 26.79 -6.73 -17.58
CA SER A 161 27.82 -5.78 -18.07
C SER A 161 29.24 -6.27 -17.82
N ILE A 162 29.48 -6.93 -16.65
CA ILE A 162 30.79 -7.52 -16.34
C ILE A 162 31.11 -8.64 -17.32
N LEU A 163 30.19 -9.57 -17.60
CA LEU A 163 30.40 -10.68 -18.50
C LEU A 163 30.57 -10.24 -19.96
N ASP A 164 29.79 -9.24 -20.40
CA ASP A 164 29.95 -8.63 -21.73
C ASP A 164 31.35 -7.99 -21.86
N GLY A 165 31.81 -7.24 -20.85
CA GLY A 165 33.15 -6.69 -20.79
C GLY A 165 34.23 -7.75 -20.87
N ILE A 166 34.11 -8.84 -20.10
CA ILE A 166 35.04 -9.99 -20.17
C ILE A 166 35.00 -10.61 -21.56
N SER A 167 33.82 -10.86 -22.13
CA SER A 167 33.67 -11.48 -23.45
C SER A 167 34.30 -10.62 -24.56
N LEU A 168 34.10 -9.30 -24.53
CA LEU A 168 34.69 -8.34 -25.46
C LEU A 168 36.21 -8.21 -25.28
N THR A 169 36.73 -8.28 -24.07
CA THR A 169 38.16 -8.27 -23.78
C THR A 169 38.84 -9.53 -24.36
N LEU A 170 38.19 -10.70 -24.19
CA LEU A 170 38.67 -11.96 -24.71
C LEU A 170 38.55 -12.06 -26.26
N ARG A 171 37.43 -11.53 -26.81
CA ARG A 171 37.11 -11.54 -28.26
C ARG A 171 36.53 -10.21 -28.70
N PRO A 172 37.37 -9.20 -28.99
CA PRO A 172 36.87 -7.88 -29.45
C PRO A 172 36.13 -7.93 -30.79
N THR A 173 36.53 -8.88 -31.67
CA THR A 173 35.87 -9.12 -32.95
C THR A 173 35.53 -10.61 -33.08
N PRO A 174 34.45 -10.95 -33.83
CA PRO A 174 34.13 -12.34 -34.13
C PRO A 174 35.32 -13.07 -34.76
N GLY A 175 35.64 -14.27 -34.21
CA GLY A 175 36.81 -15.03 -34.70
C GLY A 175 37.07 -16.32 -33.93
N GLY A 176 38.09 -17.07 -34.33
CA GLY A 176 38.41 -18.42 -33.83
C GLY A 176 37.38 -19.45 -34.33
N SER A 177 37.83 -20.54 -34.85
CA SER A 177 36.95 -21.62 -35.32
C SER A 177 36.61 -22.57 -34.18
N ILE A 178 35.36 -23.01 -34.12
CA ILE A 178 34.90 -24.07 -33.21
C ILE A 178 34.75 -25.35 -34.02
N ASP A 179 35.18 -26.48 -33.45
CA ASP A 179 35.28 -27.74 -34.14
C ASP A 179 33.91 -28.18 -34.73
N PRO A 180 33.80 -28.36 -36.08
CA PRO A 180 32.57 -28.79 -36.72
C PRO A 180 32.15 -30.21 -36.34
N GLU A 181 33.09 -31.14 -36.02
CA GLU A 181 32.75 -32.51 -35.59
C GLU A 181 32.04 -32.50 -34.24
N PHE A 182 32.54 -31.72 -33.30
CA PHE A 182 31.88 -31.54 -31.99
C PHE A 182 30.47 -30.95 -32.15
N THR A 183 30.31 -29.96 -33.04
CA THR A 183 29.01 -29.30 -33.24
C THR A 183 28.05 -30.11 -34.11
N SER A 184 28.52 -30.97 -35.01
CA SER A 184 27.68 -31.82 -35.86
C SER A 184 26.91 -32.89 -35.08
N SER A 185 27.48 -33.38 -33.99
CA SER A 185 26.81 -34.32 -33.09
C SER A 185 25.48 -33.76 -32.49
N LEU A 186 25.35 -32.46 -32.40
CA LEU A 186 24.16 -31.76 -31.88
C LEU A 186 23.04 -31.56 -32.93
N ARG A 187 23.30 -31.85 -34.21
CA ARG A 187 22.38 -31.67 -35.33
C ARG A 187 21.54 -32.91 -35.68
N GLY A 188 21.80 -34.04 -35.05
CA GLY A 188 21.06 -35.29 -35.30
C GLY A 188 19.57 -35.13 -34.98
N GLY A 189 18.70 -35.88 -35.73
CA GLY A 189 17.24 -35.76 -35.53
C GLY A 189 16.49 -37.00 -36.08
N ILE A 190 15.19 -37.02 -35.84
CA ILE A 190 14.22 -38.01 -36.35
C ILE A 190 13.40 -37.32 -37.45
N GLY A 191 13.73 -37.60 -38.72
CA GLY A 191 13.12 -36.88 -39.85
C GLY A 191 13.45 -35.37 -39.77
N PRO A 192 12.47 -34.46 -39.92
CA PRO A 192 12.69 -33.03 -39.87
C PRO A 192 12.79 -32.46 -38.43
N VAL A 193 12.71 -33.31 -37.39
CA VAL A 193 12.69 -32.86 -36.00
C VAL A 193 14.04 -33.14 -35.34
N PRO A 194 14.78 -32.08 -34.92
CA PRO A 194 16.07 -32.26 -34.24
C PRO A 194 15.92 -32.97 -32.89
N MET A 195 16.81 -33.91 -32.58
CA MET A 195 16.84 -34.67 -31.33
C MET A 195 16.90 -33.69 -30.11
N ALA A 196 17.68 -32.62 -30.24
CA ALA A 196 17.82 -31.58 -29.23
C ALA A 196 16.46 -30.94 -28.88
N PHE A 197 15.63 -30.66 -29.89
CA PHE A 197 14.30 -30.12 -29.66
C PHE A 197 13.38 -31.09 -28.92
N ILE A 198 13.42 -32.40 -29.31
CA ILE A 198 12.65 -33.45 -28.63
C ILE A 198 13.05 -33.54 -27.15
N LEU A 199 14.36 -33.54 -26.85
CA LEU A 199 14.87 -33.59 -25.49
C LEU A 199 14.45 -32.38 -24.64
N VAL A 200 14.53 -31.16 -25.22
CA VAL A 200 14.12 -29.93 -24.56
C VAL A 200 12.59 -29.94 -24.26
N LEU A 201 11.79 -30.39 -25.21
CA LEU A 201 10.33 -30.45 -25.05
C LEU A 201 9.92 -31.50 -24.00
N VAL A 202 10.51 -32.69 -24.03
CA VAL A 202 10.29 -33.76 -23.03
C VAL A 202 10.78 -33.29 -21.66
N GLY A 203 11.96 -32.65 -21.58
CA GLY A 203 12.48 -32.07 -20.36
C GLY A 203 11.57 -31.01 -19.77
N ALA A 204 11.01 -30.10 -20.58
CA ALA A 204 10.07 -29.10 -20.18
C ALA A 204 8.76 -29.70 -19.63
N GLY A 205 8.25 -30.75 -20.30
CA GLY A 205 7.09 -31.51 -19.82
C GLY A 205 7.34 -32.21 -18.46
N ALA A 206 8.54 -32.79 -18.29
CA ALA A 206 8.96 -33.40 -17.03
C ALA A 206 9.08 -32.33 -15.90
N LEU A 207 9.60 -31.14 -16.21
CA LEU A 207 9.69 -30.02 -15.28
C LEU A 207 8.31 -29.48 -14.92
N ASP A 208 7.37 -29.42 -15.87
CA ASP A 208 5.99 -29.05 -15.57
C ASP A 208 5.29 -30.10 -14.67
N PHE A 209 5.53 -31.37 -14.93
CA PHE A 209 5.04 -32.44 -14.05
C PHE A 209 5.65 -32.31 -12.64
N TRP A 210 6.96 -32.15 -12.54
CA TRP A 210 7.63 -31.92 -11.25
C TRP A 210 7.07 -30.67 -10.53
N LEU A 211 6.91 -29.55 -11.24
CA LEU A 211 6.41 -28.31 -10.69
C LEU A 211 5.01 -28.45 -10.07
N HIS A 212 4.12 -29.25 -10.68
CA HIS A 212 2.73 -29.36 -10.28
C HIS A 212 2.44 -30.58 -9.42
N ALA A 213 3.23 -31.66 -9.50
CA ALA A 213 2.97 -32.92 -8.82
C ALA A 213 3.87 -33.16 -7.59
N SER A 214 5.02 -32.46 -7.46
CA SER A 214 5.97 -32.70 -6.36
C SER A 214 5.86 -31.69 -5.23
N GLY A 215 6.26 -32.10 -4.01
CA GLY A 215 6.37 -31.21 -2.85
C GLY A 215 7.42 -30.10 -3.03
N SER A 216 8.53 -30.37 -3.73
CA SER A 216 9.55 -29.36 -4.04
C SER A 216 9.06 -28.35 -5.08
N GLY A 217 8.27 -28.77 -6.06
CA GLY A 217 7.59 -27.86 -6.97
C GLY A 217 6.57 -26.96 -6.26
N LEU A 218 5.85 -27.50 -5.27
CA LEU A 218 4.96 -26.70 -4.42
C LEU A 218 5.75 -25.65 -3.64
N GLN A 219 6.92 -25.99 -3.07
CA GLN A 219 7.79 -25.05 -2.37
C GLN A 219 8.23 -23.89 -3.27
N VAL A 220 8.65 -24.16 -4.53
CA VAL A 220 9.04 -23.13 -5.49
C VAL A 220 7.88 -22.18 -5.78
N ARG A 221 6.69 -22.71 -6.05
CA ARG A 221 5.51 -21.90 -6.30
C ARG A 221 5.09 -21.08 -5.08
N SER A 222 5.13 -21.66 -3.87
CA SER A 222 4.77 -20.95 -2.63
C SER A 222 5.72 -19.79 -2.34
N VAL A 223 7.03 -19.96 -2.55
CA VAL A 223 8.04 -18.89 -2.39
C VAL A 223 7.77 -17.74 -3.36
N GLY A 224 7.35 -18.03 -4.59
CA GLY A 224 7.02 -17.01 -5.57
C GLY A 224 5.70 -16.30 -5.30
N PHE A 225 4.73 -16.97 -4.69
CA PHE A 225 3.46 -16.33 -4.31
C PHE A 225 3.62 -15.41 -3.09
N ASP A 226 4.23 -15.90 -2.02
CA ASP A 226 4.50 -15.12 -0.80
C ASP A 226 5.63 -15.78 0.01
N GLU A 227 6.79 -15.14 -0.01
CA GLU A 227 7.97 -15.64 0.73
C GLU A 227 7.74 -15.71 2.22
N ARG A 228 7.00 -14.73 2.80
CA ARG A 228 6.79 -14.68 4.26
C ARG A 228 5.94 -15.84 4.72
N SER A 229 4.84 -16.11 4.03
CA SER A 229 3.96 -17.25 4.32
C SER A 229 4.65 -18.59 4.08
N ALA A 230 5.43 -18.74 2.99
CA ALA A 230 6.21 -19.95 2.72
C ALA A 230 7.23 -20.21 3.83
N ARG A 231 7.93 -19.19 4.33
CA ARG A 231 8.88 -19.31 5.45
C ARG A 231 8.20 -19.73 6.74
N ARG A 232 7.03 -19.14 7.08
CA ARG A 232 6.23 -19.53 8.24
C ARG A 232 5.76 -20.99 8.16
N SER A 233 5.58 -21.53 6.95
CA SER A 233 5.23 -22.93 6.70
C SER A 233 6.46 -23.86 6.67
N GLY A 234 7.63 -23.41 7.10
CA GLY A 234 8.85 -24.21 7.21
C GLY A 234 9.67 -24.36 5.92
N VAL A 235 9.35 -23.64 4.84
CA VAL A 235 10.10 -23.69 3.58
C VAL A 235 11.42 -22.93 3.72
N ARG A 236 12.54 -23.54 3.32
CA ARG A 236 13.87 -22.89 3.27
C ARG A 236 13.95 -21.94 2.06
N THR A 237 13.29 -20.77 2.15
CA THR A 237 13.09 -19.84 1.02
C THR A 237 14.39 -19.36 0.39
N THR A 238 15.45 -19.15 1.18
CA THR A 238 16.78 -18.77 0.69
C THR A 238 17.35 -19.82 -0.27
N TRP A 239 17.30 -21.09 0.13
CA TRP A 239 17.81 -22.19 -0.72
C TRP A 239 17.04 -22.34 -2.03
N VAL A 240 15.71 -22.20 -1.99
CA VAL A 240 14.86 -22.26 -3.17
C VAL A 240 15.23 -21.15 -4.16
N ARG A 241 15.49 -19.94 -3.70
CA ARG A 241 15.86 -18.78 -4.52
C ARG A 241 17.29 -18.86 -5.06
N VAL A 242 18.26 -19.31 -4.23
CA VAL A 242 19.63 -19.56 -4.67
C VAL A 242 19.65 -20.57 -5.80
N ARG A 243 18.97 -21.71 -5.62
CA ARG A 243 18.85 -22.75 -6.63
C ARG A 243 18.26 -22.24 -7.94
N ALA A 244 17.27 -21.34 -7.87
CA ALA A 244 16.62 -20.79 -9.06
C ALA A 244 17.59 -19.95 -9.92
N LEU A 245 18.42 -19.09 -9.30
CA LEU A 245 19.44 -18.30 -10.01
C LEU A 245 20.59 -19.15 -10.55
N VAL A 246 21.02 -20.14 -9.77
CA VAL A 246 22.06 -21.09 -10.22
C VAL A 246 21.57 -21.90 -11.43
N LEU A 247 20.33 -22.41 -11.40
CA LEU A 247 19.75 -23.12 -12.53
C LEU A 247 19.59 -22.20 -13.75
N SER A 248 19.19 -20.92 -13.56
CA SER A 248 19.10 -19.95 -14.64
C SER A 248 20.42 -19.82 -15.40
N ALA A 249 21.52 -19.60 -14.69
CA ALA A 249 22.84 -19.45 -15.26
C ALA A 249 23.38 -20.75 -15.89
N LEU A 250 23.11 -21.90 -15.29
CA LEU A 250 23.51 -23.19 -15.85
C LEU A 250 22.77 -23.54 -17.15
N PHE A 251 21.47 -23.23 -17.24
CA PHE A 251 20.72 -23.37 -18.49
C PHE A 251 21.22 -22.40 -19.58
N ALA A 252 21.66 -21.19 -19.21
CA ALA A 252 22.31 -20.27 -20.15
C ALA A 252 23.66 -20.83 -20.65
N ALA A 253 24.46 -21.41 -19.75
CA ALA A 253 25.69 -22.12 -20.13
C ALA A 253 25.40 -23.31 -21.06
N LEU A 254 24.33 -24.08 -20.79
CA LEU A 254 23.91 -25.17 -21.67
C LEU A 254 23.48 -24.65 -23.06
N ALA A 255 22.78 -23.54 -23.13
CA ALA A 255 22.30 -22.94 -24.38
C ALA A 255 23.48 -22.53 -25.30
N SER A 256 24.62 -22.10 -24.72
CA SER A 256 25.80 -21.72 -25.49
C SER A 256 26.31 -22.82 -26.40
N TYR A 257 26.10 -24.11 -26.08
CA TYR A 257 26.44 -25.27 -26.94
C TYR A 257 25.69 -25.23 -28.25
N PHE A 258 24.41 -24.93 -28.22
CA PHE A 258 23.57 -24.89 -29.42
C PHE A 258 23.81 -23.62 -30.24
N VAL A 259 24.21 -22.54 -29.57
CA VAL A 259 24.59 -21.29 -30.24
C VAL A 259 25.94 -21.47 -30.96
N MET A 260 26.94 -22.06 -30.28
CA MET A 260 28.26 -22.32 -30.93
C MET A 260 28.16 -23.31 -32.08
N ALA A 261 27.28 -24.32 -31.96
CA ALA A 261 27.06 -25.29 -33.04
C ALA A 261 26.52 -24.66 -34.33
N ARG A 262 25.89 -23.51 -34.21
CA ARG A 262 25.33 -22.74 -35.31
C ARG A 262 26.31 -21.68 -35.84
N SER A 263 26.99 -20.95 -34.93
CA SER A 263 27.88 -19.84 -35.31
C SER A 263 29.23 -20.31 -35.86
N GLY A 264 29.77 -21.42 -35.34
CA GLY A 264 31.07 -21.95 -35.67
C GLY A 264 32.24 -21.04 -35.29
N VAL A 265 31.97 -19.87 -34.74
CA VAL A 265 33.00 -18.88 -34.36
C VAL A 265 32.65 -18.23 -33.01
N GLY A 266 33.66 -17.79 -32.28
CA GLY A 266 33.50 -17.01 -31.07
C GLY A 266 33.03 -15.60 -31.37
N ASN A 267 31.94 -15.16 -30.72
CA ASN A 267 31.38 -13.80 -30.85
C ASN A 267 30.85 -13.34 -29.50
N ALA A 268 31.43 -12.25 -28.97
CA ALA A 268 31.12 -11.70 -27.66
C ALA A 268 29.67 -11.13 -27.53
N GLN A 269 29.02 -10.82 -28.63
CA GLN A 269 27.69 -10.22 -28.65
C GLN A 269 26.56 -11.15 -29.11
N ILE A 270 26.88 -12.42 -29.43
CA ILE A 270 25.90 -13.36 -30.01
C ILE A 270 24.74 -13.67 -29.11
N GLY A 271 24.92 -13.52 -27.80
CA GLY A 271 23.91 -13.81 -26.77
C GLY A 271 23.03 -12.60 -26.37
N SER A 272 23.31 -11.39 -26.85
CA SER A 272 22.70 -10.15 -26.38
C SER A 272 21.16 -10.14 -26.42
N SER A 273 20.56 -10.76 -27.44
CA SER A 273 19.10 -10.83 -27.59
C SER A 273 18.42 -11.84 -26.68
N TYR A 274 19.15 -12.82 -26.12
CA TYR A 274 18.55 -13.92 -25.35
C TYR A 274 17.99 -13.45 -23.99
N ALA A 275 18.54 -12.39 -23.38
CA ALA A 275 18.04 -11.85 -22.13
C ALA A 275 16.57 -11.41 -22.26
N LEU A 276 16.27 -10.53 -23.23
CA LEU A 276 14.92 -10.03 -23.47
C LEU A 276 14.00 -11.10 -24.06
N ASN A 277 14.48 -11.86 -25.06
CA ASN A 277 13.67 -12.88 -25.73
C ASN A 277 13.25 -14.01 -24.77
N SER A 278 14.10 -14.37 -23.79
CA SER A 278 13.76 -15.40 -22.81
C SER A 278 12.66 -14.96 -21.86
N ILE A 279 12.70 -13.71 -21.42
CA ILE A 279 11.62 -13.13 -20.60
C ILE A 279 10.32 -13.10 -21.40
N THR A 280 10.38 -12.62 -22.65
CA THR A 280 9.27 -12.58 -23.60
C THR A 280 8.62 -13.95 -23.76
N ALA A 281 9.43 -14.96 -24.08
CA ALA A 281 8.92 -16.32 -24.31
C ALA A 281 8.37 -16.95 -23.01
N ALA A 282 8.97 -16.71 -21.85
CA ALA A 282 8.47 -17.19 -20.58
C ALA A 282 7.10 -16.56 -20.24
N VAL A 283 6.95 -15.24 -20.44
CA VAL A 283 5.69 -14.50 -20.17
C VAL A 283 4.59 -14.93 -21.15
N LEU A 284 4.90 -15.02 -22.44
CA LEU A 284 3.97 -15.57 -23.44
C LEU A 284 3.57 -17.00 -23.06
N GLY A 285 4.49 -17.80 -22.55
CA GLY A 285 4.27 -19.15 -22.04
C GLY A 285 3.40 -19.22 -20.77
N GLY A 286 2.99 -18.07 -20.22
CA GLY A 286 2.11 -17.99 -19.05
C GLY A 286 2.85 -17.83 -17.71
N ALA A 287 4.15 -17.49 -17.71
CA ALA A 287 4.86 -17.15 -16.49
C ALA A 287 4.42 -15.79 -15.96
N ALA A 288 4.15 -15.71 -14.65
CA ALA A 288 3.85 -14.47 -13.97
C ALA A 288 5.14 -13.75 -13.57
N LEU A 289 5.27 -12.45 -13.91
CA LEU A 289 6.42 -11.64 -13.51
C LEU A 289 6.52 -11.47 -11.99
N SER A 290 5.37 -11.54 -11.28
CA SER A 290 5.30 -11.52 -9.82
C SER A 290 5.73 -12.82 -9.14
N GLY A 291 5.93 -13.90 -9.90
CA GLY A 291 6.30 -15.23 -9.39
C GLY A 291 5.11 -16.17 -9.13
N GLY A 292 5.41 -17.37 -8.66
CA GLY A 292 4.47 -18.38 -8.18
C GLY A 292 3.72 -19.17 -9.27
N ARG A 293 3.73 -18.72 -10.54
CA ARG A 293 3.02 -19.38 -11.64
C ARG A 293 3.82 -19.33 -12.93
N ALA A 294 4.04 -20.46 -13.57
CA ALA A 294 4.62 -20.59 -14.90
C ALA A 294 4.36 -21.98 -15.47
N THR A 295 4.61 -22.14 -16.79
CA THR A 295 4.73 -23.44 -17.46
C THR A 295 6.03 -23.45 -18.28
N PHE A 296 6.82 -24.49 -18.14
CA PHE A 296 8.06 -24.67 -18.92
C PHE A 296 7.73 -25.01 -20.37
N THR A 297 6.79 -25.89 -20.61
CA THR A 297 6.30 -26.25 -21.96
C THR A 297 5.77 -25.03 -22.71
N GLY A 298 5.04 -24.12 -22.01
CA GLY A 298 4.55 -22.89 -22.61
C GLY A 298 5.67 -21.97 -23.09
N GLY A 299 6.76 -21.86 -22.32
CA GLY A 299 7.94 -21.13 -22.71
C GLY A 299 8.68 -21.72 -23.92
N VAL A 300 8.75 -23.06 -24.01
CA VAL A 300 9.33 -23.76 -25.18
C VAL A 300 8.50 -23.51 -26.44
N VAL A 301 7.17 -23.58 -26.36
CA VAL A 301 6.26 -23.29 -27.49
C VAL A 301 6.39 -21.83 -27.94
N ALA A 302 6.52 -20.91 -26.99
CA ALA A 302 6.76 -19.49 -27.26
C ALA A 302 8.12 -19.28 -28.00
N SER A 303 9.15 -20.03 -27.62
CA SER A 303 10.44 -19.98 -28.33
C SER A 303 10.31 -20.43 -29.80
N VAL A 304 9.47 -21.43 -30.08
CA VAL A 304 9.15 -21.83 -31.47
C VAL A 304 8.38 -20.72 -32.19
N LEU A 305 7.42 -20.07 -31.53
CA LEU A 305 6.68 -18.92 -32.10
C LEU A 305 7.65 -17.81 -32.52
N LEU A 306 8.58 -17.44 -31.66
CA LEU A 306 9.57 -16.39 -31.96
C LEU A 306 10.49 -16.80 -33.09
N ALA A 307 10.91 -18.09 -33.17
CA ALA A 307 11.71 -18.61 -34.25
C ALA A 307 10.95 -18.60 -35.60
N VAL A 308 9.65 -18.95 -35.58
CA VAL A 308 8.78 -18.86 -36.79
C VAL A 308 8.71 -17.43 -37.26
N ILE A 309 8.44 -16.47 -36.37
CA ILE A 309 8.34 -15.04 -36.72
C ILE A 309 9.64 -14.56 -37.40
N ILE A 310 10.80 -14.82 -36.78
CA ILE A 310 12.10 -14.40 -37.32
C ILE A 310 12.35 -15.05 -38.71
N THR A 311 11.94 -16.30 -38.87
CA THR A 311 12.15 -17.03 -40.16
C THR A 311 11.20 -16.55 -41.26
N VAL A 312 10.02 -16.09 -40.94
CA VAL A 312 8.98 -15.61 -41.88
C VAL A 312 9.32 -14.22 -42.46
N LEU A 313 9.94 -13.33 -41.65
CA LEU A 313 10.20 -11.95 -42.07
C LEU A 313 10.89 -11.77 -43.41
N PRO A 314 12.00 -12.48 -43.76
CA PRO A 314 12.62 -12.37 -45.03
C PRO A 314 11.72 -12.77 -46.22
N PHE A 315 10.84 -13.76 -46.03
CA PHE A 315 9.84 -14.15 -47.04
C PHE A 315 8.82 -13.07 -47.33
N LEU A 316 8.55 -12.21 -46.33
CA LEU A 316 7.63 -11.06 -46.47
C LEU A 316 8.37 -9.81 -46.96
N GLY A 317 9.65 -9.87 -47.28
CA GLY A 317 10.46 -8.71 -47.67
C GLY A 317 10.75 -7.74 -46.54
N LEU A 318 10.59 -8.16 -45.27
CA LEU A 318 10.81 -7.35 -44.09
C LEU A 318 12.22 -7.60 -43.53
N GLY A 319 12.88 -6.54 -43.10
CA GLY A 319 14.19 -6.64 -42.48
C GLY A 319 14.09 -7.18 -41.01
N PRO A 320 15.25 -7.60 -40.44
CA PRO A 320 15.31 -8.16 -39.08
C PRO A 320 14.85 -7.19 -38.00
N GLU A 321 14.88 -5.87 -38.22
CA GLU A 321 14.41 -4.81 -37.34
C GLU A 321 12.90 -4.93 -37.04
N PHE A 322 12.10 -5.38 -37.99
CA PHE A 322 10.67 -5.65 -37.78
C PHE A 322 10.43 -6.78 -36.77
N GLY A 323 11.38 -7.71 -36.63
CA GLY A 323 11.34 -8.74 -35.60
C GLY A 323 11.33 -8.17 -34.22
N LEU A 324 12.12 -7.13 -33.92
CA LEU A 324 12.15 -6.46 -32.62
C LEU A 324 10.81 -5.77 -32.31
N VAL A 325 10.19 -5.12 -33.32
CA VAL A 325 8.88 -4.49 -33.18
C VAL A 325 7.80 -5.52 -32.86
N ILE A 326 7.75 -6.62 -33.61
CA ILE A 326 6.77 -7.68 -33.41
C ILE A 326 6.94 -8.36 -32.05
N ILE A 327 8.19 -8.64 -31.64
CA ILE A 327 8.49 -9.19 -30.32
C ILE A 327 8.01 -8.24 -29.22
N GLY A 328 8.28 -6.93 -29.32
CA GLY A 328 7.81 -5.92 -28.39
C GLY A 328 6.28 -5.88 -28.26
N VAL A 329 5.56 -5.92 -29.40
CA VAL A 329 4.09 -5.98 -29.41
C VAL A 329 3.58 -7.27 -28.77
N LEU A 330 4.20 -8.41 -29.05
CA LEU A 330 3.83 -9.70 -28.44
C LEU A 330 4.03 -9.71 -26.93
N VAL A 331 5.10 -9.07 -26.41
CA VAL A 331 5.29 -8.89 -24.97
C VAL A 331 4.11 -8.14 -24.35
N LEU A 332 3.75 -6.98 -24.93
CA LEU A 332 2.64 -6.17 -24.45
C LEU A 332 1.32 -6.93 -24.49
N VAL A 333 1.04 -7.61 -25.60
CA VAL A 333 -0.16 -8.44 -25.74
C VAL A 333 -0.16 -9.59 -24.73
N GLY A 334 0.98 -10.26 -24.53
CA GLY A 334 1.13 -11.33 -23.55
C GLY A 334 0.87 -10.85 -22.11
N ILE A 335 1.43 -9.69 -21.73
CA ILE A 335 1.18 -9.09 -20.41
C ILE A 335 -0.29 -8.75 -20.24
N ILE A 336 -0.92 -8.13 -21.25
CA ILE A 336 -2.34 -7.76 -21.19
C ILE A 336 -3.24 -8.99 -21.08
N LEU A 337 -3.01 -10.02 -21.88
CA LEU A 337 -3.87 -11.21 -21.92
C LEU A 337 -3.70 -12.13 -20.70
N PHE A 338 -2.48 -12.28 -20.19
CA PHE A 338 -2.17 -13.32 -19.20
C PHE A 338 -1.89 -12.79 -17.80
N GLN A 339 -1.58 -11.49 -17.65
CA GLN A 339 -1.35 -10.86 -16.33
C GLN A 339 -2.54 -10.03 -15.85
N VAL A 340 -3.38 -9.50 -16.74
CA VAL A 340 -4.65 -8.87 -16.34
C VAL A 340 -5.63 -9.99 -15.97
N GLY A 341 -5.59 -10.41 -14.75
CA GLY A 341 -6.50 -11.43 -14.20
C GLY A 341 -7.95 -10.97 -14.34
N ASP A 342 -8.78 -11.78 -15.01
CA ASP A 342 -10.22 -11.60 -15.21
C ASP A 342 -10.68 -10.58 -16.25
N LEU A 343 -10.11 -10.67 -17.45
CA LEU A 343 -10.68 -9.98 -18.62
C LEU A 343 -12.20 -10.24 -18.76
N LYS A 344 -12.68 -11.44 -18.40
CA LYS A 344 -14.11 -11.77 -18.35
C LYS A 344 -14.89 -10.96 -17.33
N GLU A 345 -14.36 -10.73 -16.14
CA GLU A 345 -14.99 -9.87 -15.14
C GLU A 345 -14.89 -8.38 -15.53
N LEU A 346 -13.79 -7.97 -16.15
CA LEU A 346 -13.60 -6.62 -16.68
C LEU A 346 -14.58 -6.34 -17.84
N VAL A 347 -14.69 -7.27 -18.80
CA VAL A 347 -15.60 -7.18 -19.93
C VAL A 347 -17.06 -7.28 -19.48
N LYS A 348 -17.38 -8.16 -18.53
CA LYS A 348 -18.74 -8.28 -17.97
C LYS A 348 -19.12 -7.02 -17.15
N ARG A 349 -18.16 -6.42 -16.44
CA ARG A 349 -18.34 -5.16 -15.72
C ARG A 349 -18.50 -3.97 -16.67
N ASN A 350 -17.68 -3.91 -17.71
CA ASN A 350 -17.79 -2.86 -18.74
C ASN A 350 -19.01 -3.02 -19.65
N TYR A 351 -19.41 -4.24 -19.98
CA TYR A 351 -20.65 -4.51 -20.71
C TYR A 351 -21.90 -4.14 -19.90
N ARG A 352 -21.92 -4.46 -18.60
CA ARG A 352 -22.99 -4.01 -17.69
C ARG A 352 -22.99 -2.47 -17.54
N ARG A 353 -21.81 -1.83 -17.54
CA ARG A 353 -21.68 -0.37 -17.55
C ARG A 353 -22.18 0.26 -18.86
N ALA A 354 -21.72 -0.24 -20.01
CA ALA A 354 -22.13 0.24 -21.33
C ALA A 354 -23.64 0.08 -21.55
N ARG A 355 -24.22 -1.05 -21.11
CA ARG A 355 -25.66 -1.27 -21.18
C ARG A 355 -26.47 -0.31 -20.30
N ARG A 356 -25.95 0.14 -19.15
CA ARG A 356 -26.59 1.17 -18.32
C ARG A 356 -26.49 2.56 -18.95
N VAL A 357 -25.39 2.88 -19.62
CA VAL A 357 -25.20 4.17 -20.31
C VAL A 357 -26.07 4.26 -21.57
N VAL A 358 -26.18 3.17 -22.34
CA VAL A 358 -26.95 3.15 -23.60
C VAL A 358 -28.46 3.09 -23.36
N LEU A 359 -28.93 2.55 -22.23
CA LEU A 359 -30.36 2.41 -21.93
C LEU A 359 -30.95 3.58 -21.13
N GLY A 360 -30.22 4.70 -20.99
CA GLY A 360 -30.79 5.99 -20.58
C GLY A 360 -31.65 5.94 -19.29
N SER A 361 -31.30 5.13 -18.30
CA SER A 361 -31.92 5.26 -16.99
C SER A 361 -31.38 6.52 -16.32
N ARG A 362 -32.24 7.56 -16.21
CA ARG A 362 -32.02 8.66 -15.25
C ARG A 362 -31.55 8.06 -13.92
N PRO A 363 -30.51 8.62 -13.27
CA PRO A 363 -30.25 8.25 -11.89
C PRO A 363 -31.56 8.43 -11.10
N PRO A 364 -31.97 7.45 -10.29
CA PRO A 364 -33.06 7.69 -9.37
C PRO A 364 -32.74 8.94 -8.57
N ALA A 365 -33.73 9.79 -8.36
CA ALA A 365 -33.63 10.91 -7.42
C ALA A 365 -32.98 10.36 -6.14
N ALA A 366 -31.99 11.10 -5.61
CA ALA A 366 -31.21 10.69 -4.47
C ALA A 366 -32.13 10.16 -3.36
N THR A 367 -32.30 8.87 -3.31
CA THR A 367 -32.82 8.20 -2.13
C THR A 367 -31.72 8.39 -1.09
N ALA A 368 -32.06 9.01 0.02
CA ALA A 368 -31.16 9.13 1.16
C ALA A 368 -30.46 7.80 1.38
N LEU A 369 -29.12 7.78 1.36
CA LEU A 369 -28.36 6.55 1.65
C LEU A 369 -28.85 6.04 3.00
N PRO A 370 -29.17 4.75 3.15
CA PRO A 370 -29.59 4.20 4.42
C PRO A 370 -28.50 4.52 5.45
N SER A 371 -28.89 5.10 6.57
CA SER A 371 -27.98 5.36 7.70
C SER A 371 -27.28 4.05 8.08
N PRO A 372 -25.94 4.03 8.22
CA PRO A 372 -25.21 2.85 8.69
C PRO A 372 -25.37 2.62 10.19
N TYR A 373 -26.20 3.42 10.85
CA TYR A 373 -26.51 3.33 12.28
C TYR A 373 -27.91 2.75 12.46
N PRO A 374 -28.14 1.96 13.54
CA PRO A 374 -29.47 1.42 13.86
C PRO A 374 -30.52 2.51 13.93
N ALA A 375 -31.71 2.23 13.42
CA ALA A 375 -32.82 3.18 13.46
C ALA A 375 -33.11 3.62 14.92
N GLY A 376 -33.19 4.91 15.17
CA GLY A 376 -33.42 5.48 16.48
C GLY A 376 -32.17 5.75 17.32
N THR A 377 -30.96 5.46 16.81
CA THR A 377 -29.71 5.86 17.48
C THR A 377 -29.64 7.39 17.55
N ASN A 378 -29.64 7.94 18.73
CA ASN A 378 -29.52 9.38 18.98
C ASN A 378 -28.45 9.66 20.02
N PHE A 379 -27.27 10.03 19.58
CA PHE A 379 -26.11 10.33 20.42
C PHE A 379 -26.23 11.73 21.12
N SER A 380 -27.23 12.53 20.78
CA SER A 380 -27.47 13.81 21.43
C SER A 380 -28.16 13.66 22.80
N VAL A 381 -28.76 12.48 23.08
CA VAL A 381 -29.41 12.19 24.34
C VAL A 381 -28.38 11.66 25.32
N VAL A 382 -28.19 12.33 26.45
CA VAL A 382 -27.34 11.87 27.55
C VAL A 382 -27.93 10.59 28.16
N GLU A 383 -27.12 9.52 28.29
CA GLU A 383 -27.55 8.34 29.04
C GLU A 383 -27.59 8.66 30.52
N ASN A 384 -28.79 8.65 31.11
CA ASN A 384 -28.96 8.79 32.55
C ASN A 384 -28.61 7.49 33.24
N GLY A 385 -27.62 7.54 34.15
CA GLY A 385 -27.19 6.38 34.91
C GLY A 385 -25.81 6.59 35.51
N ARG A 386 -25.49 5.75 36.52
CA ARG A 386 -24.16 5.70 37.12
C ARG A 386 -23.40 4.52 36.57
N LYS A 387 -22.17 4.75 36.16
CA LYS A 387 -21.22 3.74 35.75
C LYS A 387 -19.94 3.87 36.56
N ILE A 388 -19.33 2.75 36.92
CA ILE A 388 -18.06 2.76 37.62
C ILE A 388 -17.06 1.83 36.90
N ILE A 389 -15.95 2.40 36.46
CA ILE A 389 -14.81 1.66 35.93
C ILE A 389 -13.93 1.25 37.11
N ARG A 390 -13.66 -0.05 37.27
CA ARG A 390 -13.02 -0.59 38.45
C ARG A 390 -11.66 -1.20 38.18
N GLY A 391 -10.73 -0.98 39.13
CA GLY A 391 -9.49 -1.73 39.25
C GLY A 391 -8.47 -1.51 38.15
N GLY A 392 -8.60 -0.43 37.37
CA GLY A 392 -7.67 -0.09 36.30
C GLY A 392 -6.43 0.65 36.78
N ILE A 393 -5.39 0.65 35.96
CA ILE A 393 -4.22 1.54 36.12
C ILE A 393 -4.66 2.91 35.58
N ILE A 394 -4.76 3.92 36.43
CA ILE A 394 -5.26 5.23 36.07
C ILE A 394 -4.12 6.15 35.61
N LEU A 395 -4.16 6.60 34.37
CA LEU A 395 -3.36 7.74 33.89
C LEU A 395 -4.28 8.94 33.75
N SER A 396 -4.38 9.75 34.81
CA SER A 396 -5.41 10.79 34.88
C SER A 396 -5.13 11.99 33.97
N LEU A 397 -3.88 12.30 33.68
CA LEU A 397 -3.42 13.51 33.01
C LEU A 397 -3.88 14.81 33.72
N ASP A 398 -4.25 14.71 35.01
CA ASP A 398 -4.56 15.82 35.90
C ASP A 398 -3.58 15.82 37.08
N PRO A 399 -2.78 16.89 37.29
CA PRO A 399 -1.80 16.95 38.39
C PRO A 399 -2.44 16.83 39.79
N ASN A 400 -3.70 17.23 39.95
CA ASN A 400 -4.40 17.20 41.25
C ASN A 400 -4.94 15.81 41.55
N VAL A 401 -5.29 15.01 40.53
CA VAL A 401 -5.74 13.62 40.69
C VAL A 401 -4.56 12.68 40.81
N GLY A 402 -3.52 12.93 40.01
CA GLY A 402 -2.36 12.04 39.91
C GLY A 402 -2.66 10.74 39.16
N ASP A 403 -1.64 9.88 39.07
CA ASP A 403 -1.80 8.53 38.50
C ASP A 403 -1.97 7.51 39.64
N LEU A 404 -2.77 6.47 39.39
CA LEU A 404 -3.01 5.42 40.36
C LEU A 404 -2.60 4.05 39.77
N SER A 405 -1.85 3.29 40.52
CA SER A 405 -1.48 1.92 40.13
C SER A 405 -2.71 0.99 40.06
N VAL A 406 -3.72 1.26 40.88
CA VAL A 406 -5.04 0.65 40.85
C VAL A 406 -6.03 1.76 41.26
N GLY A 407 -7.11 1.93 40.54
CA GLY A 407 -8.13 2.96 40.85
C GLY A 407 -9.45 2.72 40.15
N ASP A 408 -10.41 3.48 40.59
CA ASP A 408 -11.79 3.49 40.11
C ASP A 408 -12.15 4.87 39.55
N VAL A 409 -12.99 4.88 38.49
CA VAL A 409 -13.57 6.12 37.93
C VAL A 409 -15.08 6.03 37.98
N LEU A 410 -15.71 6.94 38.71
CA LEU A 410 -17.19 7.07 38.79
C LEU A 410 -17.67 8.06 37.75
N ILE A 411 -18.66 7.65 36.99
CA ILE A 411 -19.32 8.44 35.93
C ILE A 411 -20.80 8.54 36.25
N GLU A 412 -21.37 9.73 36.12
CA GLU A 412 -22.81 9.99 36.25
C GLU A 412 -23.30 10.80 35.05
N GLY A 413 -24.17 10.18 34.28
CA GLY A 413 -24.57 10.74 32.98
C GLY A 413 -23.37 10.88 32.02
N ASP A 414 -23.07 12.12 31.62
CA ASP A 414 -21.96 12.41 30.71
C ASP A 414 -20.69 12.92 31.40
N LYS A 415 -20.64 12.89 32.76
CA LYS A 415 -19.53 13.50 33.53
C LYS A 415 -18.79 12.48 34.39
N ILE A 416 -17.50 12.73 34.55
CA ILE A 416 -16.67 12.11 35.58
C ILE A 416 -17.02 12.75 36.91
N VAL A 417 -17.39 11.94 37.93
CA VAL A 417 -17.76 12.44 39.27
C VAL A 417 -16.60 12.28 40.23
N ALA A 418 -15.92 11.16 40.20
CA ALA A 418 -14.80 10.89 41.10
C ALA A 418 -13.74 9.96 40.42
N VAL A 419 -12.50 10.14 40.83
CA VAL A 419 -11.37 9.24 40.52
C VAL A 419 -10.67 8.99 41.85
N SER A 420 -10.51 7.71 42.26
CA SER A 420 -9.97 7.37 43.56
C SER A 420 -9.36 5.96 43.53
N PRO A 421 -8.41 5.63 44.41
CA PRO A 421 -7.91 4.28 44.57
C PRO A 421 -9.00 3.21 44.82
N SER A 422 -10.08 3.56 45.46
CA SER A 422 -11.24 2.68 45.67
C SER A 422 -12.50 3.51 45.96
N LEU A 423 -13.62 3.15 45.31
CA LEU A 423 -14.94 3.77 45.49
C LEU A 423 -15.96 2.71 45.97
N ASN A 424 -15.87 2.33 47.25
CA ASN A 424 -16.72 1.29 47.82
C ASN A 424 -18.15 1.78 48.09
N GLY A 425 -19.13 0.87 48.01
CA GLY A 425 -20.53 1.15 48.35
C GLY A 425 -21.28 1.99 47.31
N VAL A 426 -20.74 2.20 46.13
CA VAL A 426 -21.40 2.94 45.06
C VAL A 426 -22.27 2.00 44.24
N GLU A 427 -23.59 2.28 44.20
CA GLU A 427 -24.51 1.61 43.26
C GLU A 427 -24.37 2.20 41.89
N ALA A 428 -23.79 1.40 40.95
CA ALA A 428 -23.54 1.78 39.56
C ALA A 428 -23.37 0.54 38.70
N GLU A 429 -23.51 0.66 37.37
CA GLU A 429 -23.10 -0.34 36.42
C GLU A 429 -21.58 -0.56 36.55
N GLN A 430 -21.16 -1.80 36.81
CA GLN A 430 -19.74 -2.15 36.98
C GLN A 430 -19.09 -2.42 35.64
N ILE A 431 -17.96 -1.77 35.38
CA ILE A 431 -17.10 -1.99 34.19
C ILE A 431 -15.73 -2.42 34.72
N ASP A 432 -15.37 -3.68 34.51
CA ASP A 432 -14.09 -4.23 34.94
C ASP A 432 -12.95 -3.70 34.04
N ALA A 433 -11.97 -3.04 34.63
CA ALA A 433 -10.76 -2.57 34.01
C ALA A 433 -9.49 -3.23 34.57
N SER A 434 -9.65 -4.34 35.30
CA SER A 434 -8.52 -5.07 35.89
C SER A 434 -7.49 -5.43 34.83
N GLY A 435 -6.23 -5.02 35.06
CA GLY A 435 -5.15 -5.25 34.10
C GLY A 435 -5.21 -4.34 32.85
N MET A 436 -6.02 -3.30 32.84
CA MET A 436 -6.07 -2.31 31.76
C MET A 436 -5.59 -0.93 32.24
N ILE A 437 -5.09 -0.13 31.29
CA ILE A 437 -4.86 1.30 31.53
C ILE A 437 -6.16 2.04 31.24
N VAL A 438 -6.59 2.89 32.18
CA VAL A 438 -7.74 3.79 32.04
C VAL A 438 -7.23 5.21 31.95
N MET A 439 -7.54 5.92 30.87
CA MET A 439 -7.05 7.27 30.62
C MET A 439 -8.10 8.10 29.84
N PRO A 440 -7.94 9.44 29.76
CA PRO A 440 -8.77 10.23 28.85
C PRO A 440 -8.57 9.76 27.42
N GLY A 441 -9.61 9.83 26.60
CA GLY A 441 -9.49 9.54 25.18
C GLY A 441 -8.55 10.49 24.47
N PHE A 442 -7.93 10.05 23.37
CA PHE A 442 -7.08 10.90 22.56
C PHE A 442 -7.86 12.05 21.94
N VAL A 443 -7.18 13.19 21.78
CA VAL A 443 -7.73 14.40 21.17
C VAL A 443 -6.90 14.74 19.94
N ASP A 444 -7.49 14.59 18.76
CA ASP A 444 -6.90 14.93 17.47
C ASP A 444 -7.22 16.41 17.15
N SER A 445 -6.20 17.25 17.09
CA SER A 445 -6.38 18.69 16.99
C SER A 445 -6.48 19.24 15.56
N HIS A 446 -6.34 18.37 14.54
CA HIS A 446 -6.48 18.73 13.13
C HIS A 446 -6.59 17.48 12.25
N ARG A 447 -7.67 17.35 11.48
CA ARG A 447 -7.88 16.23 10.56
C ARG A 447 -8.85 16.57 9.45
N HIS A 448 -8.58 16.07 8.24
CA HIS A 448 -9.46 16.21 7.06
C HIS A 448 -10.32 14.94 6.91
N ILE A 449 -11.36 14.76 7.75
CA ILE A 449 -12.08 13.47 7.81
C ILE A 449 -12.93 13.17 6.57
N TRP A 450 -13.28 14.17 5.76
CA TRP A 450 -13.96 13.94 4.48
C TRP A 450 -13.11 13.10 3.50
N GLU A 451 -11.79 13.03 3.70
CA GLU A 451 -10.85 12.23 2.90
C GLU A 451 -10.89 10.74 3.22
N GLY A 452 -11.70 10.29 4.16
CA GLY A 452 -11.76 8.89 4.57
C GLY A 452 -12.03 7.90 3.44
N ILE A 453 -12.76 8.30 2.38
CA ILE A 453 -12.91 7.46 1.16
C ILE A 453 -11.66 7.45 0.27
N LEU A 454 -10.67 8.30 0.53
CA LEU A 454 -9.42 8.44 -0.21
C LEU A 454 -8.21 7.85 0.54
N ARG A 455 -8.41 7.05 1.58
CA ARG A 455 -7.33 6.44 2.36
C ARG A 455 -6.28 5.78 1.46
N ASN A 456 -5.01 6.08 1.74
CA ASN A 456 -3.84 5.53 1.03
C ASN A 456 -3.79 5.83 -0.49
N ILE A 457 -4.53 6.83 -0.98
CA ILE A 457 -4.53 7.18 -2.41
C ILE A 457 -3.33 8.02 -2.83
N GLY A 458 -2.73 8.74 -1.88
CA GLY A 458 -1.70 9.74 -2.12
C GLY A 458 -0.38 9.50 -1.39
N THR A 459 -0.01 8.24 -1.06
CA THR A 459 1.17 7.92 -0.23
C THR A 459 2.49 8.52 -0.76
N ASP A 460 2.65 8.62 -2.07
CA ASP A 460 3.84 9.16 -2.72
C ASP A 460 3.64 10.59 -3.26
N VAL A 461 2.56 11.26 -2.86
CA VAL A 461 2.22 12.59 -3.37
C VAL A 461 2.73 13.66 -2.41
N PRO A 462 3.68 14.54 -2.83
CA PRO A 462 4.16 15.64 -2.01
C PRO A 462 3.11 16.77 -1.94
N LEU A 463 3.33 17.72 -1.01
CA LEU A 463 2.51 18.92 -0.93
C LEU A 463 2.57 19.75 -2.22
N GLU A 464 3.77 19.91 -2.78
CA GLU A 464 4.10 20.78 -3.91
C GLU A 464 4.58 19.99 -5.13
N GLY A 465 4.45 20.58 -6.31
CA GLY A 465 4.90 20.00 -7.57
C GLY A 465 3.80 19.82 -8.61
N ARG A 466 4.16 19.22 -9.74
CA ARG A 466 3.23 18.99 -10.85
C ARG A 466 2.08 18.06 -10.47
N ILE A 467 2.40 17.01 -9.70
CA ILE A 467 1.43 16.11 -9.07
C ILE A 467 1.65 16.30 -7.57
N SER A 468 0.72 16.98 -6.91
CA SER A 468 0.82 17.36 -5.50
C SER A 468 -0.52 17.12 -4.81
N TYR A 469 -0.53 17.11 -3.49
CA TYR A 469 -1.76 17.01 -2.70
C TYR A 469 -2.78 18.08 -3.15
N ILE A 470 -2.33 19.33 -3.30
CA ILE A 470 -3.21 20.45 -3.74
C ILE A 470 -3.77 20.18 -5.14
N SER A 471 -2.96 19.79 -6.11
CA SER A 471 -3.42 19.56 -7.48
C SER A 471 -4.24 18.28 -7.62
N PHE A 472 -3.86 17.23 -6.91
CA PHE A 472 -4.45 15.90 -7.04
C PHE A 472 -5.69 15.74 -6.15
N VAL A 473 -5.55 15.92 -4.83
CA VAL A 473 -6.69 15.72 -3.91
C VAL A 473 -7.65 16.90 -3.97
N LEU A 474 -7.14 18.13 -3.76
CA LEU A 474 -8.01 19.29 -3.59
C LEU A 474 -8.59 19.86 -4.89
N ARG A 475 -7.88 19.76 -6.01
CA ARG A 475 -8.35 20.33 -7.29
C ARG A 475 -8.84 19.31 -8.30
N THR A 476 -8.57 18.02 -8.12
CA THR A 476 -9.01 16.96 -9.04
C THR A 476 -10.07 16.06 -8.40
N LEU A 477 -9.84 15.53 -7.20
CA LEU A 477 -10.77 14.60 -6.54
C LEU A 477 -11.89 15.34 -5.81
N ALA A 478 -11.58 16.34 -4.99
CA ALA A 478 -12.55 17.04 -4.18
C ALA A 478 -13.73 17.68 -4.96
N PRO A 479 -13.54 18.29 -6.16
CA PRO A 479 -14.67 18.82 -6.94
C PRO A 479 -15.67 17.77 -7.42
N ALA A 480 -15.32 16.49 -7.37
CA ALA A 480 -16.19 15.39 -7.78
C ALA A 480 -17.10 14.87 -6.66
N TYR A 481 -16.88 15.32 -5.41
CA TYR A 481 -17.70 14.90 -4.27
C TYR A 481 -19.11 15.44 -4.37
N ARG A 482 -20.07 14.57 -4.09
CA ARG A 482 -21.46 14.92 -3.79
C ARG A 482 -21.62 15.03 -2.25
N PRO A 483 -22.73 15.58 -1.74
CA PRO A 483 -23.01 15.58 -0.31
C PRO A 483 -22.93 14.19 0.32
N GLU A 484 -23.48 13.16 -0.34
CA GLU A 484 -23.42 11.78 0.16
C GLU A 484 -22.00 11.19 0.20
N ASP A 485 -21.09 11.63 -0.67
CA ASP A 485 -19.69 11.18 -0.67
C ASP A 485 -18.91 11.86 0.49
N ALA A 486 -19.21 13.13 0.77
CA ALA A 486 -18.71 13.84 1.94
C ALA A 486 -19.22 13.18 3.24
N TYR A 487 -20.51 12.81 3.31
CA TYR A 487 -21.07 12.03 4.40
C TYR A 487 -20.30 10.71 4.60
N ALA A 488 -20.10 9.93 3.55
CA ALA A 488 -19.42 8.64 3.61
C ALA A 488 -17.96 8.76 4.11
N GLY A 489 -17.23 9.77 3.61
CA GLY A 489 -15.87 10.06 4.06
C GLY A 489 -15.80 10.39 5.55
N ASN A 490 -16.70 11.27 6.01
CA ASN A 490 -16.78 11.66 7.42
C ASN A 490 -17.16 10.48 8.32
N VAL A 491 -18.15 9.66 7.93
CA VAL A 491 -18.57 8.49 8.72
C VAL A 491 -17.40 7.51 8.91
N VAL A 492 -16.71 7.11 7.85
CA VAL A 492 -15.64 6.10 7.97
C VAL A 492 -14.44 6.61 8.75
N SER A 493 -14.12 7.91 8.64
CA SER A 493 -13.04 8.51 9.42
C SER A 493 -13.44 8.64 10.90
N ALA A 494 -14.64 9.08 11.20
CA ALA A 494 -15.13 9.20 12.57
C ALA A 494 -15.21 7.83 13.27
N VAL A 495 -15.75 6.81 12.60
CA VAL A 495 -15.79 5.43 13.12
C VAL A 495 -14.37 4.90 13.34
N GLY A 496 -13.45 5.12 12.40
CA GLY A 496 -12.05 4.72 12.54
C GLY A 496 -11.32 5.46 13.66
N ALA A 497 -11.64 6.73 13.90
CA ALA A 497 -11.12 7.51 15.02
C ALA A 497 -11.56 6.91 16.37
N ILE A 498 -12.86 6.60 16.52
CA ILE A 498 -13.39 5.94 17.71
C ILE A 498 -12.72 4.59 17.94
N ASP A 499 -12.59 3.78 16.88
CA ASP A 499 -11.92 2.46 16.94
C ASP A 499 -10.48 2.56 17.43
N ALA A 500 -9.78 3.65 17.08
CA ALA A 500 -8.41 3.94 17.47
C ALA A 500 -8.26 4.68 18.83
N GLY A 501 -9.35 4.89 19.59
CA GLY A 501 -9.31 5.54 20.90
C GLY A 501 -9.34 7.08 20.86
N VAL A 502 -9.59 7.69 19.72
CA VAL A 502 -9.84 9.13 19.61
C VAL A 502 -11.28 9.41 20.02
N THR A 503 -11.46 10.22 21.04
CA THR A 503 -12.81 10.60 21.56
C THR A 503 -13.23 12.00 21.13
N THR A 504 -12.25 12.82 20.75
CA THR A 504 -12.47 14.20 20.30
C THR A 504 -11.56 14.50 19.10
N LEU A 505 -12.10 15.10 18.04
CA LEU A 505 -11.29 15.57 16.92
C LEU A 505 -11.74 16.94 16.41
N LEU A 506 -10.86 17.63 15.69
CA LEU A 506 -11.19 18.78 14.87
C LEU A 506 -11.25 18.35 13.39
N ASP A 507 -12.44 18.44 12.79
CA ASP A 507 -12.67 18.22 11.35
C ASP A 507 -12.40 19.50 10.57
N TRP A 508 -11.23 19.60 9.95
CA TRP A 508 -10.85 20.70 9.06
C TRP A 508 -11.50 20.48 7.68
N SER A 509 -12.75 20.92 7.53
CA SER A 509 -13.69 20.45 6.50
C SER A 509 -13.78 21.41 5.31
N HIS A 510 -12.76 21.43 4.44
CA HIS A 510 -12.72 22.28 3.25
C HIS A 510 -13.41 21.69 2.02
N ILE A 511 -14.45 20.91 2.24
CA ILE A 511 -15.31 20.28 1.24
C ILE A 511 -16.68 21.00 1.10
N GLN A 512 -16.85 22.15 1.70
CA GLN A 512 -18.13 22.86 1.84
C GLN A 512 -18.54 23.55 0.53
N ALA A 513 -18.77 22.76 -0.54
CA ALA A 513 -19.12 23.24 -1.88
C ALA A 513 -20.56 23.76 -2.02
N SER A 514 -21.44 23.45 -1.08
CA SER A 514 -22.82 23.91 -0.98
C SER A 514 -23.39 23.70 0.43
N PRO A 515 -24.52 24.33 0.78
CA PRO A 515 -25.22 24.06 2.03
C PRO A 515 -25.51 22.57 2.26
N ALA A 516 -25.85 21.82 1.21
CA ALA A 516 -26.10 20.38 1.30
C ALA A 516 -24.86 19.57 1.68
N HIS A 517 -23.65 19.98 1.26
CA HIS A 517 -22.41 19.37 1.73
C HIS A 517 -22.21 19.61 3.24
N THR A 518 -22.47 20.85 3.68
CA THR A 518 -22.37 21.20 5.10
C THR A 518 -23.32 20.35 5.95
N ASP A 519 -24.58 20.25 5.54
CA ASP A 519 -25.60 19.48 6.24
C ASP A 519 -25.23 17.97 6.30
N ALA A 520 -24.70 17.42 5.20
CA ALA A 520 -24.25 16.03 5.12
C ALA A 520 -23.07 15.74 6.07
N VAL A 521 -22.06 16.61 6.10
CA VAL A 521 -20.90 16.48 6.98
C VAL A 521 -21.30 16.56 8.45
N ILE A 522 -22.10 17.57 8.81
CA ILE A 522 -22.61 17.75 10.18
C ILE A 522 -23.46 16.54 10.58
N GLN A 523 -24.30 16.02 9.69
CA GLN A 523 -25.10 14.84 9.96
C GLN A 523 -24.20 13.59 10.18
N ALA A 524 -23.15 13.40 9.38
CA ALA A 524 -22.19 12.31 9.59
C ALA A 524 -21.53 12.35 10.97
N LEU A 525 -21.13 13.56 11.41
CA LEU A 525 -20.57 13.74 12.75
C LEU A 525 -21.59 13.46 13.86
N LYS A 526 -22.84 13.90 13.70
CA LYS A 526 -23.93 13.59 14.66
C LYS A 526 -24.20 12.09 14.72
N ASP A 527 -24.28 11.44 13.58
CA ASP A 527 -24.56 10.00 13.47
C ASP A 527 -23.42 9.13 14.02
N SER A 528 -22.17 9.62 13.99
CA SER A 528 -21.03 8.89 14.54
C SER A 528 -21.00 8.87 16.07
N GLY A 529 -21.62 9.83 16.74
CA GLY A 529 -21.52 10.02 18.18
C GLY A 529 -20.17 10.50 18.69
N LEU A 530 -19.26 10.87 17.79
CA LEU A 530 -17.95 11.40 18.12
C LEU A 530 -18.06 12.85 18.60
N ARG A 531 -17.30 13.24 19.62
CA ARG A 531 -17.15 14.65 19.95
C ARG A 531 -16.27 15.32 18.90
N ALA A 532 -16.75 16.40 18.27
CA ALA A 532 -15.98 17.07 17.24
C ALA A 532 -16.10 18.59 17.27
N VAL A 533 -15.02 19.26 16.88
CA VAL A 533 -15.02 20.65 16.45
C VAL A 533 -15.15 20.63 14.91
N PHE A 534 -16.32 20.99 14.41
CA PHE A 534 -16.54 21.17 12.99
C PHE A 534 -15.93 22.49 12.54
N ALA A 535 -14.76 22.42 11.89
CA ALA A 535 -14.10 23.59 11.35
C ALA A 535 -14.52 23.78 9.88
N TYR A 536 -15.43 24.70 9.65
CA TYR A 536 -15.96 25.03 8.33
C TYR A 536 -14.88 25.62 7.44
N GLY A 537 -14.54 24.95 6.36
CA GLY A 537 -13.55 25.39 5.37
C GLY A 537 -14.13 25.64 4.00
N PHE A 538 -13.81 26.77 3.40
CA PHE A 538 -14.17 27.03 2.00
C PHE A 538 -13.36 26.14 1.05
N PRO A 539 -13.96 25.68 -0.07
CA PRO A 539 -13.28 24.82 -1.03
C PRO A 539 -12.02 25.46 -1.62
N TRP A 540 -11.00 24.65 -1.92
CA TRP A 540 -9.72 25.08 -2.52
C TRP A 540 -9.74 25.06 -4.06
N TRP A 541 -10.92 24.93 -4.68
CA TRP A 541 -11.16 25.03 -6.12
C TRP A 541 -12.17 26.14 -6.41
N GLY A 542 -12.23 26.62 -7.65
CA GLY A 542 -13.03 27.80 -8.03
C GLY A 542 -12.37 29.10 -7.58
N LYS A 543 -13.06 30.22 -7.71
CA LYS A 543 -12.57 31.55 -7.34
C LYS A 543 -12.96 31.92 -5.91
N TRP A 544 -12.09 32.64 -5.21
CA TRP A 544 -12.36 33.07 -3.83
C TRP A 544 -13.56 33.99 -3.73
N GLU A 545 -13.79 34.84 -4.71
CA GLU A 545 -14.88 35.80 -4.77
C GLU A 545 -16.26 35.12 -4.94
N GLU A 546 -16.29 33.88 -5.36
CA GLU A 546 -17.50 33.07 -5.49
C GLU A 546 -17.92 32.41 -4.15
N ARG A 547 -17.11 32.51 -3.12
CA ARG A 547 -17.38 31.94 -1.78
C ARG A 547 -18.55 32.69 -1.14
N GLN A 548 -19.37 31.99 -0.38
CA GLN A 548 -20.56 32.52 0.26
C GLN A 548 -20.41 32.48 1.79
N PRO A 549 -19.88 33.55 2.41
CA PRO A 549 -19.76 33.63 3.88
C PRO A 549 -21.08 33.39 4.61
N SER A 550 -22.22 33.72 3.97
CA SER A 550 -23.56 33.47 4.50
C SER A 550 -23.85 31.99 4.77
N TRP A 551 -23.18 31.06 4.07
CA TRP A 551 -23.34 29.63 4.33
C TRP A 551 -22.67 29.20 5.65
N PHE A 552 -21.54 29.81 6.00
CA PHE A 552 -20.92 29.62 7.33
C PHE A 552 -21.83 30.18 8.43
N VAL A 553 -22.36 31.40 8.24
CA VAL A 553 -23.28 32.02 9.21
C VAL A 553 -24.55 31.18 9.35
N ARG A 554 -25.10 30.63 8.26
CA ARG A 554 -26.22 29.68 8.29
C ARG A 554 -25.89 28.46 9.16
N ALA A 555 -24.75 27.83 8.90
CA ALA A 555 -24.32 26.65 9.66
C ALA A 555 -24.18 26.96 11.16
N ALA A 556 -23.58 28.11 11.51
CA ALA A 556 -23.44 28.57 12.89
C ALA A 556 -24.82 28.73 13.57
N THR A 557 -25.77 29.29 12.88
CA THR A 557 -27.11 29.59 13.44
C THR A 557 -27.98 28.32 13.57
N GLU A 558 -27.94 27.44 12.53
CA GLU A 558 -28.87 26.30 12.49
C GLU A 558 -28.38 25.09 13.28
N HIS A 559 -27.04 24.88 13.40
CA HIS A 559 -26.50 23.65 13.97
C HIS A 559 -25.71 23.84 15.27
N PHE A 560 -25.26 25.08 15.60
CA PHE A 560 -24.34 25.33 16.71
C PHE A 560 -24.86 26.40 17.69
N SER A 561 -26.10 26.20 18.16
CA SER A 561 -26.76 27.12 19.09
C SER A 561 -26.22 27.07 20.53
N SER A 562 -25.42 26.03 20.86
CA SER A 562 -24.82 25.83 22.18
C SER A 562 -23.43 25.28 22.09
N ASN A 563 -22.54 25.68 23.00
CA ASN A 563 -21.20 25.10 23.14
C ASN A 563 -21.17 23.85 24.06
N ASP A 564 -22.30 23.47 24.69
CA ASP A 564 -22.37 22.29 25.59
C ASP A 564 -22.96 21.05 24.88
N GLN A 565 -22.77 20.93 23.59
CA GLN A 565 -23.14 19.77 22.78
C GLN A 565 -21.91 18.99 22.32
N LEU A 566 -22.08 17.79 21.72
CA LEU A 566 -20.97 17.00 21.19
C LEU A 566 -20.21 17.73 20.10
N LEU A 567 -20.92 18.50 19.26
CA LEU A 567 -20.34 19.24 18.16
C LEU A 567 -20.22 20.72 18.49
N THR A 568 -19.06 21.30 18.25
CA THR A 568 -18.81 22.74 18.34
C THR A 568 -18.28 23.27 17.02
N LEU A 569 -18.30 24.60 16.83
CA LEU A 569 -17.95 25.25 15.56
C LEU A 569 -16.59 25.92 15.64
N ALA A 570 -15.81 25.80 14.56
CA ALA A 570 -14.66 26.66 14.25
C ALA A 570 -14.71 27.10 12.78
N LEU A 571 -13.92 28.10 12.43
CA LEU A 571 -13.64 28.45 11.03
C LEU A 571 -12.28 27.88 10.66
N ALA A 572 -12.24 27.03 9.64
CA ALA A 572 -11.04 26.58 8.96
C ALA A 572 -10.62 27.67 7.97
N ALA A 573 -9.92 28.65 8.47
CA ALA A 573 -9.50 29.79 7.68
C ALA A 573 -8.38 29.39 6.71
N PRO A 574 -8.40 29.83 5.45
CA PRO A 574 -7.22 29.69 4.59
C PRO A 574 -6.06 30.45 5.25
N GLY A 575 -4.91 29.80 5.33
CA GLY A 575 -3.70 30.44 5.88
C GLY A 575 -3.35 31.70 5.11
N PRO A 576 -2.75 32.70 5.76
CA PRO A 576 -2.40 33.97 5.13
C PRO A 576 -1.39 33.82 3.98
N GLU A 577 -0.76 32.66 3.88
CA GLU A 577 0.21 32.27 2.84
C GLU A 577 -0.45 31.76 1.55
N PHE A 578 -1.74 31.42 1.62
CA PHE A 578 -2.47 30.79 0.52
C PHE A 578 -3.49 31.69 -0.16
N VAL A 579 -3.75 32.87 0.42
CA VAL A 579 -4.72 33.85 -0.09
C VAL A 579 -4.18 35.27 0.14
N ASP A 580 -4.80 36.25 -0.53
CA ASP A 580 -4.47 37.65 -0.27
C ASP A 580 -4.76 38.02 1.19
N PHE A 581 -3.94 38.92 1.75
CA PHE A 581 -4.02 39.33 3.16
C PHE A 581 -5.44 39.80 3.56
N GLU A 582 -6.09 40.54 2.70
CA GLU A 582 -7.46 41.03 2.92
C GLU A 582 -8.46 39.89 3.09
N VAL A 583 -8.31 38.83 2.29
CA VAL A 583 -9.17 37.63 2.38
C VAL A 583 -8.92 36.92 3.72
N ALA A 584 -7.65 36.75 4.13
CA ALA A 584 -7.33 36.17 5.42
C ALA A 584 -7.91 37.00 6.56
N ARG A 585 -7.70 38.32 6.55
CA ARG A 585 -8.23 39.24 7.54
C ARG A 585 -9.77 39.14 7.66
N ASP A 586 -10.49 39.11 6.55
CA ASP A 586 -11.94 39.02 6.52
C ASP A 586 -12.43 37.68 7.10
N HIS A 587 -11.73 36.58 6.94
CA HIS A 587 -12.05 35.31 7.58
C HIS A 587 -11.84 35.35 9.09
N TRP A 588 -10.74 35.96 9.59
CA TRP A 588 -10.55 36.14 11.02
C TRP A 588 -11.66 37.01 11.64
N LYS A 589 -12.06 38.07 10.94
CA LYS A 589 -13.18 38.93 11.36
C LYS A 589 -14.49 38.15 11.39
N LEU A 590 -14.82 37.41 10.35
CA LEU A 590 -16.03 36.60 10.24
C LEU A 590 -16.11 35.56 11.39
N ALA A 591 -15.01 34.86 11.70
CA ALA A 591 -14.98 33.92 12.81
C ALA A 591 -15.27 34.61 14.14
N ARG A 592 -14.62 35.74 14.43
CA ARG A 592 -14.81 36.47 15.69
C ARG A 592 -16.21 37.08 15.84
N GLU A 593 -16.79 37.56 14.74
CA GLU A 593 -18.17 38.06 14.70
C GLU A 593 -19.21 36.98 15.02
N THR A 594 -18.91 35.72 14.70
CA THR A 594 -19.76 34.57 14.96
C THR A 594 -19.42 33.86 16.29
N GLY A 595 -18.37 34.29 17.01
CA GLY A 595 -17.87 33.65 18.21
C GLY A 595 -17.21 32.28 17.97
N ALA A 596 -16.83 31.98 16.73
CA ALA A 596 -16.16 30.73 16.38
C ALA A 596 -14.64 30.84 16.61
N ARG A 597 -14.03 29.72 17.04
CA ARG A 597 -12.56 29.57 17.02
C ARG A 597 -12.04 29.57 15.59
N ILE A 598 -10.75 29.83 15.45
CA ILE A 598 -10.05 29.85 14.17
C ILE A 598 -9.01 28.72 14.16
N THR A 599 -8.89 28.04 13.04
CA THR A 599 -7.79 27.12 12.78
C THR A 599 -7.25 27.40 11.37
N ALA A 600 -5.93 27.47 11.21
CA ALA A 600 -5.32 27.88 9.94
C ALA A 600 -3.99 27.18 9.70
N HIS A 601 -3.76 26.74 8.46
CA HIS A 601 -2.45 26.25 8.02
C HIS A 601 -1.49 27.43 7.87
N VAL A 602 -0.32 27.36 8.52
CA VAL A 602 0.72 28.39 8.45
C VAL A 602 2.11 27.79 8.46
N GLY A 603 3.07 28.47 7.85
CA GLY A 603 4.46 28.01 7.82
C GLY A 603 4.64 26.68 7.10
N VAL A 604 4.00 26.48 5.95
CA VAL A 604 3.94 25.18 5.28
C VAL A 604 4.82 25.19 4.02
N GLY A 605 5.89 24.40 4.00
CA GLY A 605 6.76 24.25 2.84
C GLY A 605 7.29 25.58 2.29
N SER A 606 7.31 25.72 0.97
CA SER A 606 7.76 26.99 0.33
C SER A 606 6.80 28.14 0.56
N TYR A 607 5.53 27.89 0.84
CA TYR A 607 4.52 28.93 1.08
C TYR A 607 4.82 29.72 2.37
N GLY A 608 5.36 29.09 3.41
CA GLY A 608 5.65 29.73 4.69
C GLY A 608 6.84 30.67 4.71
N GLN A 609 7.52 30.89 3.59
CA GLN A 609 8.71 31.76 3.52
C GLN A 609 8.38 33.26 3.41
N ASP A 610 7.14 33.62 3.18
CA ASP A 610 6.69 34.98 2.88
C ASP A 610 6.42 35.85 4.13
N ARG A 611 6.70 35.33 5.35
CA ARG A 611 6.52 36.08 6.63
C ARG A 611 5.07 36.58 6.87
N LYS A 612 4.10 35.84 6.39
CA LYS A 612 2.69 36.25 6.47
C LYS A 612 2.10 36.20 7.88
N VAL A 613 2.61 35.30 8.74
CA VAL A 613 2.20 35.26 10.15
C VAL A 613 2.68 36.51 10.89
N GLN A 614 3.88 37.02 10.54
CA GLN A 614 4.35 38.31 11.07
C GLN A 614 3.43 39.46 10.64
N GLU A 615 3.05 39.54 9.36
CA GLU A 615 2.11 40.55 8.84
C GLU A 615 0.76 40.50 9.59
N MET A 616 0.23 39.29 9.86
CA MET A 616 -0.99 39.11 10.67
C MET A 616 -0.81 39.57 12.11
N GLY A 617 0.36 39.32 12.69
CA GLY A 617 0.70 39.76 14.06
C GLY A 617 0.78 41.29 14.17
N GLU A 618 1.45 41.94 13.22
CA GLU A 618 1.54 43.40 13.14
C GLU A 618 0.16 44.08 12.96
N ALA A 619 -0.76 43.37 12.27
CA ALA A 619 -2.14 43.80 12.12
C ALA A 619 -3.05 43.46 13.32
N GLY A 620 -2.54 42.86 14.41
CA GLY A 620 -3.28 42.50 15.61
C GLY A 620 -4.32 41.38 15.39
N LEU A 621 -4.10 40.50 14.42
CA LEU A 621 -5.03 39.43 14.07
C LEU A 621 -4.74 38.11 14.79
N LEU A 622 -3.52 37.90 15.33
CA LEU A 622 -3.19 36.71 16.13
C LEU A 622 -3.93 36.76 17.48
N GLY A 623 -4.19 35.58 18.09
CA GLY A 623 -4.89 35.53 19.37
C GLY A 623 -5.09 34.13 19.93
N PRO A 624 -5.59 34.05 21.19
CA PRO A 624 -5.80 32.77 21.90
C PRO A 624 -6.96 31.93 21.33
N ASP A 625 -7.76 32.53 20.46
CA ASP A 625 -8.85 31.90 19.74
C ASP A 625 -8.39 31.13 18.48
N THR A 626 -7.07 31.15 18.19
CA THR A 626 -6.50 30.62 16.97
C THR A 626 -5.55 29.44 17.24
N THR A 627 -5.72 28.37 16.49
CA THR A 627 -4.80 27.21 16.42
C THR A 627 -4.07 27.24 15.07
N TYR A 628 -2.75 27.29 15.12
CA TYR A 628 -1.85 27.33 13.95
C TYR A 628 -1.39 25.93 13.63
N ILE A 629 -1.58 25.47 12.38
CA ILE A 629 -1.29 24.11 11.96
C ILE A 629 0.04 24.05 11.23
N HIS A 630 0.88 23.03 11.51
CA HIS A 630 2.20 22.73 10.96
C HIS A 630 3.31 23.63 11.44
N CYS A 631 3.29 24.91 11.11
CA CYS A 631 4.30 25.91 11.53
C CYS A 631 5.74 25.57 11.13
N THR A 632 5.98 24.67 10.17
CA THR A 632 7.29 24.02 9.91
C THR A 632 8.37 24.98 9.43
N THR A 633 7.99 26.10 8.78
CA THR A 633 8.92 27.07 8.21
C THR A 633 8.86 28.44 8.89
N LEU A 634 8.11 28.58 9.99
CA LEU A 634 8.03 29.82 10.73
C LEU A 634 9.41 30.18 11.34
N ASN A 635 9.71 31.48 11.30
CA ASN A 635 10.89 32.00 11.97
C ASN A 635 10.64 32.24 13.46
N ASP A 636 11.72 32.61 14.16
CA ASP A 636 11.70 32.81 15.61
C ASP A 636 10.80 33.97 16.06
N THR A 637 10.66 35.02 15.24
CA THR A 637 9.77 36.16 15.48
C THR A 637 8.31 35.75 15.39
N GLU A 638 7.96 35.03 14.32
CA GLU A 638 6.58 34.56 14.11
C GLU A 638 6.13 33.59 15.20
N ILE A 639 7.01 32.66 15.61
CA ILE A 639 6.73 31.76 16.74
C ILE A 639 6.52 32.55 18.03
N GLN A 640 7.39 33.55 18.28
CA GLN A 640 7.26 34.40 19.49
C GLN A 640 5.95 35.18 19.49
N MET A 641 5.51 35.72 18.34
CA MET A 641 4.22 36.40 18.23
C MET A 641 3.03 35.48 18.55
N ILE A 642 3.08 34.21 18.11
CA ILE A 642 2.06 33.22 18.46
C ILE A 642 2.03 32.96 19.97
N VAL A 643 3.21 32.83 20.60
CA VAL A 643 3.33 32.66 22.07
C VAL A 643 2.78 33.86 22.82
N ASP A 644 3.21 35.07 22.45
CA ASP A 644 2.83 36.31 23.12
C ASP A 644 1.32 36.60 23.03
N THR A 645 0.67 36.14 21.96
CA THR A 645 -0.77 36.30 21.75
C THR A 645 -1.61 35.17 22.32
N GLY A 646 -0.96 34.14 22.92
CA GLY A 646 -1.63 33.00 23.54
C GLY A 646 -2.19 31.99 22.54
N GLY A 647 -1.75 32.01 21.29
CA GLY A 647 -2.13 31.06 20.26
C GLY A 647 -1.64 29.65 20.56
N THR A 648 -2.31 28.63 20.01
CA THR A 648 -1.93 27.23 20.14
C THR A 648 -1.42 26.67 18.80
N VAL A 649 -0.64 25.58 18.85
CA VAL A 649 -0.10 24.93 17.64
C VAL A 649 -0.49 23.47 17.57
N SER A 650 -0.69 22.96 16.36
CA SER A 650 -0.97 21.56 16.09
C SER A 650 0.04 21.00 15.10
N LEU A 651 0.61 19.83 15.42
CA LEU A 651 1.63 19.16 14.61
C LEU A 651 1.12 17.79 14.13
N ALA A 652 1.39 17.47 12.87
CA ALA A 652 1.17 16.19 12.24
C ALA A 652 2.52 15.65 11.69
N SER A 653 3.47 15.38 12.60
CA SER A 653 4.87 15.14 12.23
C SER A 653 5.10 14.11 11.13
N PRO A 654 4.39 12.97 11.06
CA PRO A 654 4.51 12.06 9.92
C PRO A 654 4.15 12.69 8.58
N VAL A 655 3.06 13.45 8.51
CA VAL A 655 2.61 14.12 7.26
C VAL A 655 3.59 15.22 6.88
N GLU A 656 3.99 16.05 7.82
CA GLU A 656 4.91 17.17 7.62
C GLU A 656 6.22 16.71 6.97
N MET A 657 6.77 15.58 7.45
CA MET A 657 7.99 15.00 6.90
C MET A 657 7.74 14.28 5.56
N MET A 658 6.67 13.48 5.45
CA MET A 658 6.40 12.66 4.25
C MET A 658 5.96 13.50 3.06
N MET A 659 5.17 14.55 3.28
CA MET A 659 4.69 15.43 2.21
C MET A 659 5.64 16.60 1.91
N GLY A 660 6.72 16.76 2.70
CA GLY A 660 7.70 17.80 2.46
C GLY A 660 7.28 19.20 2.93
N HIS A 661 6.40 19.27 3.96
CA HIS A 661 6.08 20.57 4.60
C HIS A 661 7.30 21.18 5.29
N GLY A 662 8.24 20.35 5.72
CA GLY A 662 9.43 20.73 6.47
C GLY A 662 9.60 19.95 7.76
N MET A 663 10.62 20.29 8.53
CA MET A 663 10.84 19.68 9.85
C MET A 663 10.01 20.39 10.91
N PRO A 664 9.17 19.67 11.68
CA PRO A 664 8.41 20.29 12.78
C PRO A 664 9.34 21.03 13.76
N PRO A 665 9.09 22.31 14.07
CA PRO A 665 10.00 23.11 14.90
C PRO A 665 9.80 22.88 16.42
N ILE A 666 9.69 21.61 16.83
CA ILE A 666 9.29 21.21 18.19
C ILE A 666 10.20 21.86 19.23
N GLN A 667 11.53 21.80 19.04
CA GLN A 667 12.46 22.37 20.01
C GLN A 667 12.30 23.89 20.14
N LYS A 668 12.04 24.61 19.04
CA LYS A 668 11.80 26.06 19.08
C LYS A 668 10.56 26.43 19.89
N PHE A 669 9.51 25.59 19.84
CA PHE A 669 8.32 25.77 20.66
C PHE A 669 8.63 25.55 22.14
N LEU A 670 9.29 24.45 22.47
CA LEU A 670 9.67 24.12 23.85
C LEU A 670 10.58 25.17 24.49
N ASP A 671 11.54 25.71 23.75
CA ASP A 671 12.45 26.77 24.19
C ASP A 671 11.68 28.08 24.55
N ARG A 672 10.44 28.25 24.07
CA ARG A 672 9.55 29.39 24.34
C ARG A 672 8.38 29.05 25.27
N GLY A 673 8.42 27.86 25.87
CA GLY A 673 7.34 27.40 26.77
C GLY A 673 6.02 27.02 26.08
N LEU A 674 5.97 26.97 24.75
CA LEU A 674 4.82 26.52 23.96
C LEU A 674 4.83 24.99 23.83
N ARG A 675 3.76 24.35 24.25
CA ARG A 675 3.57 22.90 24.08
C ARG A 675 2.66 22.65 22.89
N PRO A 676 3.10 21.88 21.88
CA PRO A 676 2.26 21.58 20.74
C PRO A 676 1.18 20.55 21.10
N SER A 677 0.10 20.52 20.35
CA SER A 677 -0.81 19.39 20.26
C SER A 677 -0.45 18.49 19.10
N LEU A 678 -0.99 17.26 19.07
CA LEU A 678 -0.79 16.30 18.01
C LEU A 678 -2.04 16.13 17.15
N SER A 679 -1.84 15.84 15.88
CA SER A 679 -2.90 15.61 14.92
C SER A 679 -2.51 14.60 13.85
N ILE A 680 -3.51 14.06 13.15
CA ILE A 680 -3.34 13.11 12.06
C ILE A 680 -3.21 13.82 10.73
N ASP A 681 -3.89 14.94 10.54
CA ASP A 681 -3.99 15.74 9.31
C ASP A 681 -4.77 14.99 8.22
N VAL A 682 -4.11 14.22 7.35
CA VAL A 682 -4.74 13.53 6.23
C VAL A 682 -4.63 12.01 6.34
N GLU A 683 -5.68 11.29 5.91
CA GLU A 683 -5.69 9.83 5.84
C GLU A 683 -5.19 9.29 4.50
N THR A 684 -4.83 10.17 3.58
CA THR A 684 -4.40 9.80 2.23
C THR A 684 -3.03 9.15 2.18
N ASN A 685 -2.17 9.36 3.20
CA ASN A 685 -0.78 8.90 3.21
C ASN A 685 -0.24 8.43 4.56
N VAL A 686 -0.97 8.58 5.66
CA VAL A 686 -0.53 8.15 7.00
C VAL A 686 -1.58 7.27 7.70
N PRO A 687 -1.18 6.45 8.70
CA PRO A 687 -2.12 5.76 9.57
C PRO A 687 -2.98 6.72 10.39
N SER A 688 -4.25 6.35 10.57
CA SER A 688 -5.28 7.18 11.21
C SER A 688 -5.32 7.01 12.73
N ASP A 689 -4.16 6.95 13.42
CA ASP A 689 -4.09 6.70 14.86
C ASP A 689 -3.08 7.59 15.58
N MET A 690 -3.37 7.93 16.83
CA MET A 690 -2.54 8.78 17.68
C MET A 690 -1.29 8.06 18.22
N PHE A 691 -1.27 6.73 18.27
CA PHE A 691 -0.08 5.97 18.68
C PHE A 691 1.08 6.21 17.71
N ASN A 692 0.79 6.23 16.39
CA ASN A 692 1.79 6.55 15.38
C ASN A 692 2.29 8.00 15.51
N GLN A 693 1.41 8.97 15.80
CA GLN A 693 1.78 10.37 16.00
C GLN A 693 2.69 10.53 17.21
N MET A 694 2.31 9.97 18.37
CA MET A 694 3.10 10.02 19.60
C MET A 694 4.48 9.39 19.43
N ARG A 695 4.55 8.21 18.80
CA ARG A 695 5.81 7.50 18.59
C ARG A 695 6.76 8.27 17.67
N SER A 696 6.21 8.85 16.61
CA SER A 696 6.97 9.62 15.63
C SER A 696 7.52 10.91 16.23
N VAL A 697 6.70 11.69 16.95
CA VAL A 697 7.13 12.95 17.55
C VAL A 697 8.12 12.73 18.68
N LEU A 698 7.95 11.66 19.49
CA LEU A 698 8.91 11.30 20.55
C LEU A 698 10.30 11.01 19.97
N ALA A 699 10.36 10.18 18.92
CA ALA A 699 11.62 9.82 18.28
C ALA A 699 12.28 11.04 17.61
N LEU A 700 11.49 11.84 16.89
CA LEU A 700 11.96 13.03 16.18
C LEU A 700 12.51 14.07 17.14
N GLN A 701 11.75 14.44 18.19
CA GLN A 701 12.19 15.44 19.15
C GLN A 701 13.47 15.00 19.87
N ARG A 702 13.56 13.73 20.27
CA ARG A 702 14.79 13.22 20.94
C ARG A 702 16.01 13.29 20.03
N ALA A 703 15.85 12.97 18.75
CA ALA A 703 16.92 13.12 17.77
C ALA A 703 17.33 14.60 17.59
N MET A 704 16.36 15.51 17.50
CA MET A 704 16.61 16.95 17.38
C MET A 704 17.26 17.51 18.64
N ALA A 705 16.77 17.16 19.83
CA ALA A 705 17.32 17.61 21.12
C ALA A 705 18.78 17.16 21.29
N SER A 706 19.07 15.91 20.97
CA SER A 706 20.44 15.37 20.99
C SER A 706 21.39 16.13 20.07
N ALA A 707 20.93 16.53 18.87
CA ALA A 707 21.74 17.25 17.91
C ALA A 707 22.12 18.67 18.36
N VAL A 708 21.38 19.26 19.31
CA VAL A 708 21.57 20.61 19.85
C VAL A 708 21.85 20.65 21.37
N GLU A 709 22.18 19.50 21.94
CA GLU A 709 22.50 19.31 23.37
C GLU A 709 21.40 19.82 24.32
N LYS A 710 20.15 19.62 23.96
CA LYS A 710 18.97 19.96 24.78
C LYS A 710 18.40 18.71 25.48
N SER A 711 17.62 18.93 26.52
CA SER A 711 16.93 17.84 27.21
C SER A 711 15.84 17.20 26.32
N PRO A 712 15.81 15.87 26.24
CA PRO A 712 14.76 15.18 25.51
C PRO A 712 13.40 15.25 26.24
N VAL A 713 12.31 15.30 25.49
CA VAL A 713 10.97 15.19 26.07
C VAL A 713 10.72 13.80 26.65
N SER A 714 9.93 13.75 27.72
CA SER A 714 9.43 12.52 28.31
C SER A 714 8.25 11.97 27.53
N ALA A 715 7.98 10.65 27.65
CA ALA A 715 6.77 10.05 27.11
C ALA A 715 5.50 10.69 27.70
N ARG A 716 5.56 11.13 28.96
CA ARG A 716 4.45 11.80 29.62
C ARG A 716 4.07 13.13 29.00
N GLU A 717 5.04 13.93 28.62
CA GLU A 717 4.79 15.18 27.89
C GLU A 717 4.12 14.89 26.55
N VAL A 718 4.62 13.91 25.80
CA VAL A 718 4.04 13.54 24.52
C VAL A 718 2.61 12.99 24.67
N LEU A 719 2.33 12.21 25.73
CA LEU A 719 0.97 11.78 26.04
C LEU A 719 0.05 12.97 26.35
N GLY A 720 0.57 13.98 27.05
CA GLY A 720 -0.14 15.24 27.29
C GLY A 720 -0.45 15.98 25.98
N TRP A 721 0.45 15.95 24.99
CA TRP A 721 0.20 16.58 23.68
C TRP A 721 -0.93 15.90 22.89
N ALA A 722 -1.09 14.60 23.05
CA ALA A 722 -2.16 13.81 22.43
C ALA A 722 -3.50 13.87 23.20
N THR A 723 -3.57 14.58 24.34
CA THR A 723 -4.72 14.64 25.22
C THR A 723 -5.02 16.07 25.69
N VAL A 724 -4.31 16.56 26.70
CA VAL A 724 -4.55 17.88 27.34
C VAL A 724 -4.29 19.04 26.36
N GLU A 725 -3.15 19.01 25.66
CA GLU A 725 -2.83 20.09 24.72
C GLU A 725 -3.71 20.03 23.46
N GLY A 726 -4.12 18.81 23.03
CA GLY A 726 -5.14 18.64 22.00
C GLY A 726 -6.48 19.26 22.40
N ALA A 727 -6.91 19.05 23.64
CA ALA A 727 -8.12 19.67 24.18
C ALA A 727 -8.01 21.21 24.21
N ARG A 728 -6.84 21.75 24.60
CA ARG A 728 -6.56 23.20 24.60
C ARG A 728 -6.60 23.78 23.19
N ALA A 729 -5.95 23.14 22.23
CA ALA A 729 -5.94 23.56 20.82
C ALA A 729 -7.36 23.61 20.23
N ASN A 730 -8.22 22.70 20.66
CA ASN A 730 -9.62 22.64 20.25
C ASN A 730 -10.55 23.56 21.09
N GLY A 731 -10.03 24.27 22.13
CA GLY A 731 -10.83 25.08 23.05
C GLY A 731 -11.78 24.29 23.93
N LEU A 732 -11.43 23.04 24.24
CA LEU A 732 -12.22 22.09 25.01
C LEU A 732 -11.53 21.62 26.28
N GLU A 733 -10.46 22.30 26.74
CA GLU A 733 -9.66 21.94 27.92
C GLU A 733 -10.45 21.90 29.23
N SER A 734 -11.54 22.67 29.33
CA SER A 734 -12.44 22.62 30.46
C SER A 734 -13.40 21.42 30.44
N LYS A 735 -13.47 20.69 29.31
CA LYS A 735 -14.43 19.61 29.08
C LYS A 735 -13.79 18.24 28.97
N VAL A 736 -12.64 18.11 28.33
CA VAL A 736 -11.99 16.83 27.99
C VAL A 736 -10.46 16.89 28.19
N GLY A 737 -9.75 15.81 27.84
CA GLY A 737 -8.29 15.73 27.83
C GLY A 737 -7.66 15.24 29.13
N SER A 738 -8.42 15.14 30.23
CA SER A 738 -7.96 14.57 31.52
C SER A 738 -9.12 13.93 32.27
N LEU A 739 -8.83 12.99 33.18
CA LEU A 739 -9.82 12.37 34.06
C LEU A 739 -10.06 13.25 35.29
N THR A 740 -10.44 14.51 35.07
CA THR A 740 -10.74 15.46 36.12
C THR A 740 -12.23 15.38 36.53
N PRO A 741 -12.58 15.24 37.80
CA PRO A 741 -13.97 15.36 38.22
C PRO A 741 -14.63 16.64 37.69
N GLY A 742 -15.85 16.52 37.15
CA GLY A 742 -16.62 17.58 36.50
C GLY A 742 -16.46 17.64 34.99
N LYS A 743 -15.39 17.08 34.40
CA LYS A 743 -15.21 16.97 32.94
C LYS A 743 -16.12 15.89 32.35
N LYS A 744 -16.27 15.93 31.03
CA LYS A 744 -17.03 14.92 30.26
C LYS A 744 -16.35 13.56 30.36
N ALA A 745 -17.13 12.51 30.41
CA ALA A 745 -16.63 11.14 30.50
C ALA A 745 -16.23 10.61 29.11
N ASP A 746 -15.16 11.19 28.59
CA ASP A 746 -14.49 10.76 27.37
C ASP A 746 -13.26 9.93 27.80
N VAL A 747 -13.42 8.61 27.89
CA VAL A 747 -12.49 7.68 28.55
C VAL A 747 -12.16 6.53 27.62
N ILE A 748 -10.90 6.08 27.61
CA ILE A 748 -10.49 4.85 26.94
C ILE A 748 -9.86 3.87 27.90
N MET A 749 -10.04 2.59 27.62
CA MET A 749 -9.40 1.49 28.35
C MET A 749 -8.50 0.71 27.37
N LEU A 750 -7.23 0.56 27.75
CA LEU A 750 -6.21 -0.04 26.92
C LEU A 750 -5.72 -1.36 27.53
N ARG A 751 -5.72 -2.43 26.76
CA ARG A 751 -5.25 -3.76 27.14
C ARG A 751 -3.75 -3.77 27.35
N THR A 752 -3.30 -4.37 28.44
CA THR A 752 -1.87 -4.52 28.78
C THR A 752 -1.37 -5.96 28.66
N ASP A 753 -2.27 -6.90 28.33
CA ASP A 753 -1.99 -8.34 28.22
C ASP A 753 -1.59 -8.79 26.81
N LEU A 754 -1.46 -7.85 25.86
CA LEU A 754 -1.04 -8.16 24.49
C LEU A 754 0.48 -8.28 24.36
N MET A 755 0.92 -9.03 23.35
CA MET A 755 2.34 -9.35 23.11
C MET A 755 3.23 -8.12 22.92
N ASN A 756 2.68 -7.00 22.39
CA ASN A 756 3.40 -5.74 22.19
C ASN A 756 3.63 -4.95 23.49
N VAL A 757 3.05 -5.38 24.63
CA VAL A 757 3.11 -4.67 25.93
C VAL A 757 3.71 -5.52 27.03
N ILE A 758 3.48 -6.84 27.05
CA ILE A 758 3.95 -7.72 28.13
C ILE A 758 5.49 -7.89 28.07
N PRO A 759 6.19 -7.71 29.20
CA PRO A 759 5.70 -7.26 30.53
C PRO A 759 5.48 -5.75 30.56
N LEU A 760 4.42 -5.29 31.25
CA LEU A 760 4.15 -3.88 31.49
C LEU A 760 5.13 -3.32 32.55
N ASN A 761 6.15 -2.61 32.10
CA ASN A 761 7.15 -1.99 33.00
C ASN A 761 6.85 -0.52 33.32
N ASP A 762 6.36 0.23 32.35
CA ASP A 762 5.99 1.65 32.45
C ASP A 762 4.70 1.89 31.66
N PRO A 763 3.58 2.19 32.31
CA PRO A 763 2.30 2.40 31.64
C PRO A 763 2.31 3.55 30.64
N VAL A 764 2.98 4.67 30.95
CA VAL A 764 3.03 5.84 30.08
C VAL A 764 3.86 5.54 28.83
N MET A 765 5.02 4.93 29.02
CA MET A 765 5.89 4.54 27.90
C MET A 765 5.24 3.44 27.05
N ALA A 766 4.48 2.54 27.66
CA ALA A 766 3.73 1.52 26.94
C ALA A 766 2.72 2.16 25.99
N VAL A 767 1.93 3.14 26.45
CA VAL A 767 0.96 3.86 25.61
C VAL A 767 1.65 4.59 24.46
N VAL A 768 2.73 5.33 24.75
CA VAL A 768 3.36 6.21 23.76
C VAL A 768 4.21 5.45 22.73
N ALA A 769 4.92 4.41 23.16
CA ALA A 769 5.90 3.75 22.29
C ALA A 769 5.59 2.28 21.96
N GLY A 770 4.88 1.57 22.83
CA GLY A 770 4.63 0.12 22.72
C GLY A 770 3.30 -0.25 22.08
N MET A 771 2.24 0.45 22.44
CA MET A 771 0.86 0.14 22.05
C MET A 771 0.52 0.57 20.61
N ASP A 772 -0.56 0.01 20.09
CA ASP A 772 -1.21 0.38 18.84
C ASP A 772 -2.74 0.25 18.99
N THR A 773 -3.49 0.39 17.89
CA THR A 773 -4.97 0.35 17.92
C THR A 773 -5.55 -0.97 18.41
N SER A 774 -4.79 -2.07 18.37
CA SER A 774 -5.23 -3.38 18.91
C SER A 774 -5.34 -3.40 20.43
N ASN A 775 -4.68 -2.47 21.11
CA ASN A 775 -4.76 -2.32 22.57
C ASN A 775 -6.03 -1.59 23.03
N VAL A 776 -6.73 -0.89 22.13
CA VAL A 776 -7.96 -0.15 22.48
C VAL A 776 -9.12 -1.13 22.66
N ASP A 777 -9.41 -1.49 23.90
CA ASP A 777 -10.53 -2.38 24.26
C ASP A 777 -11.86 -1.64 24.30
N THR A 778 -11.92 -0.54 25.06
CA THR A 778 -13.15 0.19 25.35
C THR A 778 -12.96 1.68 25.07
N VAL A 779 -13.98 2.30 24.46
CA VAL A 779 -14.06 3.73 24.20
C VAL A 779 -15.41 4.25 24.68
N MET A 780 -15.36 5.29 25.50
CA MET A 780 -16.52 5.99 26.02
C MET A 780 -16.46 7.47 25.64
N ILE A 781 -17.56 8.02 25.15
CA ILE A 781 -17.70 9.44 24.77
C ILE A 781 -18.93 10.02 25.46
N GLY A 782 -18.74 11.03 26.33
CA GLY A 782 -19.81 11.60 27.10
C GLY A 782 -20.58 10.56 27.92
N GLY A 783 -19.87 9.62 28.53
CA GLY A 783 -20.43 8.52 29.33
C GLY A 783 -21.12 7.40 28.54
N ARG A 784 -21.21 7.53 27.22
CA ARG A 784 -21.77 6.49 26.33
C ARG A 784 -20.69 5.56 25.83
N MET A 785 -20.98 4.26 25.89
CA MET A 785 -20.10 3.22 25.37
C MET A 785 -20.16 3.20 23.85
N MET A 786 -19.03 3.46 23.18
CA MET A 786 -18.90 3.45 21.72
C MET A 786 -18.19 2.20 21.20
N LYS A 787 -17.23 1.69 21.96
CA LYS A 787 -16.48 0.45 21.69
C LYS A 787 -16.38 -0.34 22.99
N ARG A 788 -16.49 -1.67 22.95
CA ARG A 788 -16.32 -2.55 24.12
C ARG A 788 -15.76 -3.89 23.68
N HIS A 789 -14.78 -4.41 24.42
CA HIS A 789 -14.10 -5.67 24.13
C HIS A 789 -13.53 -5.73 22.70
N GLY A 790 -13.03 -4.58 22.21
CA GLY A 790 -12.49 -4.46 20.87
C GLY A 790 -13.53 -4.34 19.76
N GLU A 791 -14.81 -4.38 20.06
CA GLU A 791 -15.89 -4.30 19.07
C GLU A 791 -16.60 -2.95 19.13
N LEU A 792 -16.78 -2.31 17.96
CA LEU A 792 -17.56 -1.09 17.83
C LEU A 792 -19.04 -1.39 18.06
N LEU A 793 -19.66 -0.58 18.92
CA LEU A 793 -21.09 -0.64 19.16
C LEU A 793 -21.82 0.33 18.22
N HIS A 794 -23.09 0.05 17.95
CA HIS A 794 -23.98 0.93 17.15
C HIS A 794 -23.54 1.19 15.70
N VAL A 795 -22.68 0.37 15.11
CA VAL A 795 -22.19 0.54 13.73
C VAL A 795 -22.49 -0.70 12.89
N ASP A 796 -23.24 -0.56 11.81
CA ASP A 796 -23.35 -1.58 10.76
C ASP A 796 -22.14 -1.47 9.82
N TRP A 797 -21.03 -2.12 10.19
CA TRP A 797 -19.80 -2.08 9.40
C TRP A 797 -19.98 -2.55 7.94
N PRO A 798 -20.72 -3.62 7.61
CA PRO A 798 -21.08 -3.97 6.24
C PRO A 798 -21.74 -2.83 5.46
N ALA A 799 -22.65 -2.07 6.09
CA ALA A 799 -23.29 -0.92 5.44
C ALA A 799 -22.32 0.23 5.23
N VAL A 800 -21.51 0.60 6.24
CA VAL A 800 -20.45 1.61 6.12
C VAL A 800 -19.51 1.25 4.98
N ARG A 801 -19.03 -0.01 4.93
CA ARG A 801 -18.10 -0.48 3.90
C ARG A 801 -18.69 -0.35 2.49
N ARG A 802 -19.96 -0.70 2.30
CA ARG A 802 -20.62 -0.55 0.97
C ARG A 802 -20.66 0.91 0.56
N MET A 803 -21.16 1.77 1.42
CA MET A 803 -21.29 3.21 1.19
C MET A 803 -19.95 3.85 0.81
N VAL A 804 -18.89 3.54 1.56
CA VAL A 804 -17.53 4.05 1.33
C VAL A 804 -16.98 3.60 -0.02
N LEU A 805 -17.16 2.32 -0.38
CA LEU A 805 -16.68 1.80 -1.66
C LEU A 805 -17.45 2.39 -2.85
N GLU A 806 -18.75 2.57 -2.72
CA GLU A 806 -19.60 3.18 -3.75
C GLU A 806 -19.24 4.67 -3.94
N SER A 807 -19.03 5.40 -2.85
CA SER A 807 -18.62 6.81 -2.87
C SER A 807 -17.22 6.97 -3.47
N ARG A 808 -16.23 6.18 -3.03
CA ARG A 808 -14.90 6.18 -3.64
C ARG A 808 -14.93 5.90 -5.13
N ASP A 809 -15.66 4.86 -5.55
CA ASP A 809 -15.75 4.49 -6.96
C ASP A 809 -16.38 5.60 -7.79
N TYR A 810 -17.40 6.29 -7.27
CA TYR A 810 -18.01 7.44 -7.92
C TYR A 810 -17.04 8.62 -8.06
N VAL A 811 -16.37 9.03 -6.96
CA VAL A 811 -15.44 10.16 -6.98
C VAL A 811 -14.27 9.89 -7.92
N VAL A 812 -13.70 8.70 -7.90
CA VAL A 812 -12.60 8.29 -8.79
C VAL A 812 -13.05 8.29 -10.25
N GLU A 813 -14.25 7.77 -10.55
CA GLU A 813 -14.79 7.75 -11.91
C GLU A 813 -15.07 9.18 -12.40
N LYS A 814 -15.70 10.00 -11.57
CA LYS A 814 -16.11 11.37 -11.92
C LYS A 814 -14.92 12.31 -12.12
N SER A 815 -13.89 12.16 -11.32
CA SER A 815 -12.65 12.95 -11.44
C SER A 815 -11.79 12.56 -12.64
N GLY A 816 -12.08 11.42 -13.29
CA GLY A 816 -11.24 10.87 -14.37
C GLY A 816 -9.95 10.22 -13.89
N PHE A 817 -9.73 10.14 -12.58
CA PHE A 817 -8.57 9.48 -12.00
C PHE A 817 -8.64 7.94 -12.17
N LYS A 818 -7.49 7.33 -12.36
CA LYS A 818 -7.39 5.86 -12.46
C LYS A 818 -6.63 5.36 -11.25
N LEU A 819 -7.31 4.63 -10.38
CA LEU A 819 -6.63 3.92 -9.29
C LEU A 819 -5.56 2.99 -9.85
N PRO A 820 -4.41 2.85 -9.16
CA PRO A 820 -3.44 1.82 -9.49
C PRO A 820 -4.15 0.46 -9.57
N LYS A 821 -3.87 -0.30 -10.59
CA LYS A 821 -4.40 -1.67 -10.69
C LYS A 821 -3.61 -2.53 -9.71
N ILE A 822 -4.28 -3.01 -8.66
CA ILE A 822 -3.73 -3.98 -7.70
C ILE A 822 -3.80 -5.37 -8.31
#